data_2b802bce4bec038f4e881bbbb2dad548
#
_entry.id   2b802bce4bec038f4e881bbbb2dad548
#
_cell.length_a   1.000
_cell.length_b   1.000
_cell.length_c   1.000
_cell.angle_alpha   90.00
_cell.angle_beta   90.00
_cell.angle_gamma   90.00
#
_symmetry.space_group_name_H-M   'P 1'
#
loop_
_entity.id
_entity.type
_entity.pdbx_description
1 polymer ?
#
loop_
_entity_poly.entity_id
_entity_poly.type
_entity_poly.pdbx_seq_one_letter_code
_entity_poly.pdbx_strand_id
1 'polypeptide(L)'
;MELNEITQASQNYDENQIQVLEGLEAVRKRPGMYIASTGPKGLHHLVYEIVDNSIDEALAGVCDRIDVEILPGNIISVTDNGRGIPVGIEHKTGLPAVTVVFTVLHAGGKFGGGGYKVSSGLHGVGASVVNALSTWLEVKVIHEGKVYFQRFERGKAVTDLKIIGDAEAGATGTNVRFLADPEIFRDTTEYQYEVLQKHLREQAFLNAGVNIVLTDRRDPEGEISNQFCYEGGISSFVEFINKEKQPVHPDIIHFSAAAEDGNATAEIAMQYTDSYNELLLSFANDVHTTDGGTHVEGFKRALTRVMNAYARAHNILKDNDQNLSGEDVREGLTAIVSVKVKDAQFESQTKAKLGNTEIGTLVNSVVGDKLATYLEEHPAAAKAIFDKALAASRAREAARKARELVRRKSALETASLPGKLADCRSRNPAETELYIVEGDSAGGSAKGGRNPKYQAILPLWGKMLNVEKARLDKVYGNEKLMPIVMALGTGIGEDFDLSKLRYHKIIIMADADVDGSHIRILLLTFFFRFMRPLIEEGHIFLAQPPLYRLTKNKQHYYAYSDAQRDELMKELGQTDIQRYKGLGEMDAQQLWETTMNPETRIMKRVNMEDATTADAVFTVLMGDRVEPRRQYIQENAKYTDNIDV
;
A
#
# COMPACT_ATOMS: atom_id res chain seq x y z
N MET A 1 -7.02 33.45 11.82
CA MET A 1 -8.13 33.34 10.87
C MET A 1 -9.17 32.44 11.49
N GLU A 2 -10.32 32.99 11.82
CA GLU A 2 -11.38 32.22 12.49
C GLU A 2 -11.98 31.19 11.52
N LEU A 3 -12.23 29.98 12.01
CA LEU A 3 -12.87 28.88 11.26
C LEU A 3 -14.19 29.31 10.55
N ASN A 4 -14.81 30.39 11.00
CA ASN A 4 -16.04 30.95 10.42
C ASN A 4 -15.85 31.61 9.05
N GLU A 5 -14.65 32.08 8.69
CA GLU A 5 -14.42 32.68 7.35
C GLU A 5 -14.31 31.64 6.23
N ILE A 6 -13.97 30.39 6.58
CA ILE A 6 -13.83 29.30 5.59
C ILE A 6 -15.21 28.69 5.23
N THR A 7 -16.22 28.85 6.10
CA THR A 7 -17.53 28.21 5.97
C THR A 7 -18.66 29.15 5.56
N GLN A 8 -18.45 30.45 5.46
CA GLN A 8 -19.47 31.37 4.96
C GLN A 8 -19.48 31.36 3.44
N ALA A 9 -20.44 30.62 2.86
CA ALA A 9 -20.81 30.78 1.46
C ALA A 9 -21.39 32.21 1.25
N SER A 10 -21.06 32.86 0.14
CA SER A 10 -21.70 34.12 -0.24
C SER A 10 -23.21 33.90 -0.33
N GLN A 11 -24.01 34.82 0.22
CA GLN A 11 -25.47 34.71 0.20
C GLN A 11 -26.07 34.84 -1.21
N ASN A 12 -25.28 35.26 -2.21
CA ASN A 12 -25.66 35.37 -3.60
C ASN A 12 -24.96 34.27 -4.41
N TYR A 13 -25.57 33.10 -4.51
CA TYR A 13 -25.16 32.06 -5.47
C TYR A 13 -25.98 32.26 -6.74
N ASP A 14 -25.32 32.76 -7.80
CA ASP A 14 -25.92 33.02 -9.10
C ASP A 14 -25.14 32.31 -10.23
N GLU A 15 -25.66 32.41 -11.45
CA GLU A 15 -25.08 31.81 -12.65
C GLU A 15 -23.64 32.27 -12.95
N ASN A 16 -23.24 33.45 -12.48
CA ASN A 16 -21.88 33.99 -12.69
C ASN A 16 -20.84 33.29 -11.81
N GLN A 17 -21.26 32.56 -10.80
CA GLN A 17 -20.39 31.78 -9.92
C GLN A 17 -20.13 30.35 -10.46
N ILE A 18 -20.88 29.94 -11.48
CA ILE A 18 -20.69 28.66 -12.17
C ILE A 18 -19.53 28.82 -13.15
N GLN A 19 -18.37 28.23 -12.82
CA GLN A 19 -17.19 28.22 -13.70
C GLN A 19 -17.17 26.91 -14.51
N VAL A 20 -17.19 27.03 -15.83
CA VAL A 20 -16.92 25.91 -16.73
C VAL A 20 -15.42 25.86 -16.98
N LEU A 21 -14.79 24.76 -16.60
CA LEU A 21 -13.38 24.49 -16.87
C LEU A 21 -13.27 23.61 -18.10
N GLU A 22 -12.56 24.06 -19.11
CA GLU A 22 -12.37 23.30 -20.35
C GLU A 22 -10.95 22.73 -20.45
N GLY A 23 -10.86 21.53 -21.05
CA GLY A 23 -9.60 20.90 -21.40
C GLY A 23 -8.64 20.69 -20.21
N LEU A 24 -7.36 20.88 -20.45
CA LEU A 24 -6.29 20.62 -19.47
C LEU A 24 -6.20 21.66 -18.33
N GLU A 25 -6.92 22.78 -18.47
CA GLU A 25 -6.99 23.76 -17.38
C GLU A 25 -7.75 23.21 -16.17
N ALA A 26 -8.77 22.36 -16.42
CA ALA A 26 -9.48 21.64 -15.37
C ALA A 26 -8.54 20.71 -14.56
N VAL A 27 -7.62 20.04 -15.24
CA VAL A 27 -6.61 19.16 -14.61
C VAL A 27 -5.69 19.96 -13.68
N ARG A 28 -5.18 21.10 -14.15
CA ARG A 28 -4.31 21.96 -13.34
C ARG A 28 -5.00 22.58 -12.12
N LYS A 29 -6.28 22.94 -12.25
CA LYS A 29 -7.09 23.49 -11.13
C LYS A 29 -7.51 22.43 -10.11
N ARG A 30 -7.73 21.21 -10.53
CA ARG A 30 -8.21 20.11 -9.67
C ARG A 30 -7.42 18.80 -9.93
N PRO A 31 -6.09 18.81 -9.72
CA PRO A 31 -5.24 17.66 -10.03
C PRO A 31 -5.63 16.40 -9.23
N GLY A 32 -6.10 16.57 -7.99
CA GLY A 32 -6.55 15.45 -7.15
C GLY A 32 -7.66 14.58 -7.74
N MET A 33 -8.46 15.09 -8.70
CA MET A 33 -9.47 14.30 -9.42
C MET A 33 -8.85 13.27 -10.38
N TYR A 34 -7.60 13.49 -10.83
CA TYR A 34 -6.91 12.68 -11.84
C TYR A 34 -5.78 11.84 -11.26
N ILE A 35 -5.04 12.38 -10.29
CA ILE A 35 -3.87 11.72 -9.68
C ILE A 35 -4.03 11.48 -8.16
N ALA A 36 -5.25 11.61 -7.65
CA ALA A 36 -5.66 11.43 -6.25
C ALA A 36 -4.99 12.38 -5.23
N SER A 37 -3.76 12.81 -5.43
CA SER A 37 -2.98 13.65 -4.50
C SER A 37 -1.96 14.49 -5.26
N THR A 38 -1.56 15.63 -4.69
CA THR A 38 -0.44 16.48 -5.17
C THR A 38 0.83 16.30 -4.32
N GLY A 39 0.82 15.38 -3.36
CA GLY A 39 2.00 14.96 -2.60
C GLY A 39 2.84 13.90 -3.32
N PRO A 40 3.79 13.26 -2.61
CA PRO A 40 4.71 12.26 -3.21
C PRO A 40 4.00 11.16 -3.99
N LYS A 41 2.88 10.65 -3.50
CA LYS A 41 2.11 9.58 -4.16
C LYS A 41 1.61 10.01 -5.54
N GLY A 42 1.04 11.22 -5.66
CA GLY A 42 0.58 11.74 -6.94
C GLY A 42 1.74 12.10 -7.88
N LEU A 43 2.89 12.50 -7.34
CA LEU A 43 4.09 12.75 -8.13
C LEU A 43 4.55 11.45 -8.85
N HIS A 44 4.66 10.34 -8.13
CA HIS A 44 5.03 9.05 -8.71
C HIS A 44 3.98 8.52 -9.69
N HIS A 45 2.71 8.86 -9.49
CA HIS A 45 1.63 8.47 -10.39
C HIS A 45 1.82 9.01 -11.82
N LEU A 46 2.48 10.17 -11.99
CA LEU A 46 2.82 10.68 -13.33
C LEU A 46 3.72 9.69 -14.10
N VAL A 47 4.66 9.05 -13.41
CA VAL A 47 5.53 8.02 -14.02
C VAL A 47 4.70 6.80 -14.39
N TYR A 48 3.80 6.36 -13.51
CA TYR A 48 2.95 5.20 -13.75
C TYR A 48 2.08 5.39 -14.99
N GLU A 49 1.47 6.54 -15.18
CA GLU A 49 0.62 6.81 -16.35
C GLU A 49 1.39 6.72 -17.69
N ILE A 50 2.67 7.09 -17.71
CA ILE A 50 3.49 6.95 -18.93
C ILE A 50 3.96 5.51 -19.12
N VAL A 51 4.39 4.84 -18.04
CA VAL A 51 4.80 3.42 -18.07
C VAL A 51 3.63 2.53 -18.48
N ASP A 52 2.42 2.78 -17.96
CA ASP A 52 1.22 2.04 -18.31
C ASP A 52 0.89 2.10 -19.82
N ASN A 53 1.21 3.20 -20.49
CA ASN A 53 1.08 3.27 -21.94
C ASN A 53 2.07 2.35 -22.68
N SER A 54 3.29 2.23 -22.16
CA SER A 54 4.30 1.29 -22.69
C SER A 54 3.92 -0.18 -22.38
N ILE A 55 3.35 -0.43 -21.19
CA ILE A 55 2.78 -1.74 -20.83
C ILE A 55 1.61 -2.12 -21.74
N ASP A 56 0.76 -1.18 -22.12
CA ASP A 56 -0.33 -1.45 -23.08
C ASP A 56 0.20 -1.89 -24.47
N GLU A 57 1.36 -1.37 -24.90
CA GLU A 57 2.06 -1.88 -26.09
C GLU A 57 2.60 -3.30 -25.87
N ALA A 58 3.09 -3.61 -24.65
CA ALA A 58 3.52 -4.96 -24.30
C ALA A 58 2.34 -5.93 -24.25
N LEU A 59 1.19 -5.55 -23.70
CA LEU A 59 -0.05 -6.32 -23.73
C LEU A 59 -0.56 -6.58 -25.15
N ALA A 60 -0.29 -5.65 -26.07
CA ALA A 60 -0.58 -5.83 -27.49
C ALA A 60 0.43 -6.74 -28.20
N GLY A 61 1.49 -7.21 -27.52
CA GLY A 61 2.52 -8.09 -28.03
C GLY A 61 3.52 -7.43 -28.96
N VAL A 62 3.69 -6.11 -28.88
CA VAL A 62 4.52 -5.31 -29.79
C VAL A 62 5.61 -4.49 -29.08
N CYS A 63 5.77 -4.70 -27.76
CA CYS A 63 6.81 -4.10 -26.94
C CYS A 63 7.35 -5.16 -25.99
N ASP A 64 8.67 -5.31 -25.92
CA ASP A 64 9.35 -6.22 -24.99
C ASP A 64 10.40 -5.53 -24.12
N ARG A 65 10.61 -4.21 -24.30
CA ARG A 65 11.56 -3.43 -23.54
C ARG A 65 11.02 -2.03 -23.17
N ILE A 66 11.17 -1.70 -21.91
CA ILE A 66 10.82 -0.39 -21.35
C ILE A 66 11.98 0.11 -20.49
N ASP A 67 12.55 1.27 -20.83
CA ASP A 67 13.62 1.91 -20.09
C ASP A 67 13.05 3.15 -19.38
N VAL A 68 13.19 3.20 -18.04
CA VAL A 68 12.75 4.32 -17.18
C VAL A 68 13.98 4.93 -16.54
N GLU A 69 14.18 6.23 -16.71
CA GLU A 69 15.34 6.94 -16.18
C GLU A 69 14.92 8.14 -15.33
N ILE A 70 15.58 8.30 -14.18
CA ILE A 70 15.54 9.50 -13.37
C ILE A 70 16.81 10.30 -13.70
N LEU A 71 16.66 11.37 -14.45
CA LEU A 71 17.77 12.21 -14.91
C LEU A 71 18.06 13.33 -13.92
N PRO A 72 19.24 13.99 -14.01
CA PRO A 72 19.55 15.17 -13.21
C PRO A 72 18.45 16.24 -13.27
N GLY A 73 18.13 16.86 -12.14
CA GLY A 73 17.03 17.81 -12.02
C GLY A 73 15.65 17.16 -11.87
N ASN A 74 15.58 15.86 -11.53
CA ASN A 74 14.34 15.10 -11.38
C ASN A 74 13.49 15.06 -12.66
N ILE A 75 14.14 14.99 -13.81
CA ILE A 75 13.50 14.74 -15.10
C ILE A 75 13.26 13.23 -15.24
N ILE A 76 12.06 12.85 -15.59
CA ILE A 76 11.75 11.46 -15.94
C ILE A 76 11.85 11.28 -17.44
N SER A 77 12.43 10.13 -17.85
CA SER A 77 12.46 9.66 -19.22
C SER A 77 11.94 8.22 -19.27
N VAL A 78 10.89 7.97 -20.04
CA VAL A 78 10.35 6.63 -20.29
C VAL A 78 10.48 6.35 -21.78
N THR A 79 11.12 5.24 -22.13
CA THR A 79 11.34 4.81 -23.51
C THR A 79 10.81 3.39 -23.68
N ASP A 80 10.02 3.16 -24.71
CA ASP A 80 9.59 1.83 -25.13
C ASP A 80 9.99 1.54 -26.58
N ASN A 81 10.02 0.26 -26.95
CA ASN A 81 10.24 -0.21 -28.31
C ASN A 81 8.93 -0.69 -28.97
N GLY A 82 7.79 -0.14 -28.54
CA GLY A 82 6.48 -0.41 -29.14
C GLY A 82 6.32 0.14 -30.57
N ARG A 83 5.09 0.18 -31.06
CA ARG A 83 4.79 0.67 -32.43
C ARG A 83 5.09 2.17 -32.66
N GLY A 84 5.19 2.92 -31.57
CA GLY A 84 5.18 4.38 -31.59
C GLY A 84 3.80 4.97 -31.76
N ILE A 85 3.57 6.15 -31.15
CA ILE A 85 2.30 6.89 -31.28
C ILE A 85 2.11 7.28 -32.76
N PRO A 86 0.90 7.09 -33.36
CA PRO A 86 0.64 7.52 -34.73
C PRO A 86 0.96 9.01 -34.96
N VAL A 87 1.61 9.34 -36.05
CA VAL A 87 2.07 10.69 -36.36
C VAL A 87 1.18 11.42 -37.37
N GLY A 88 0.24 10.69 -37.98
CA GLY A 88 -0.74 11.24 -38.95
C GLY A 88 -1.72 12.24 -38.32
N ILE A 89 -2.45 12.94 -39.19
CA ILE A 89 -3.48 13.90 -38.76
C ILE A 89 -4.75 13.16 -38.30
N GLU A 90 -5.23 13.48 -37.10
CA GLU A 90 -6.50 12.98 -36.59
C GLU A 90 -7.65 13.78 -37.23
N HIS A 91 -8.64 13.04 -37.80
CA HIS A 91 -9.64 13.62 -38.70
C HIS A 91 -10.62 14.62 -38.05
N LYS A 92 -10.94 14.46 -36.74
CA LYS A 92 -11.90 15.33 -36.06
C LYS A 92 -11.28 16.63 -35.60
N THR A 93 -10.04 16.57 -35.13
CA THR A 93 -9.34 17.73 -34.56
C THR A 93 -8.51 18.48 -35.60
N GLY A 94 -8.11 17.79 -36.69
CA GLY A 94 -7.19 18.35 -37.69
C GLY A 94 -5.75 18.50 -37.17
N LEU A 95 -5.42 17.93 -36.00
CA LEU A 95 -4.10 17.97 -35.37
C LEU A 95 -3.37 16.63 -35.55
N PRO A 96 -2.04 16.61 -35.48
CA PRO A 96 -1.28 15.35 -35.40
C PRO A 96 -1.75 14.50 -34.21
N ALA A 97 -1.88 13.17 -34.39
CA ALA A 97 -2.37 12.28 -33.35
C ALA A 97 -1.51 12.36 -32.06
N VAL A 98 -0.20 12.56 -32.18
CA VAL A 98 0.70 12.84 -31.03
C VAL A 98 0.20 14.05 -30.24
N THR A 99 -0.09 15.17 -30.94
CA THR A 99 -0.61 16.40 -30.30
C THR A 99 -1.92 16.13 -29.58
N VAL A 100 -2.83 15.38 -30.22
CA VAL A 100 -4.16 15.05 -29.64
C VAL A 100 -4.01 14.23 -28.36
N VAL A 101 -3.16 13.21 -28.34
CA VAL A 101 -2.92 12.33 -27.18
C VAL A 101 -2.44 13.11 -25.96
N PHE A 102 -1.61 14.16 -26.17
CA PHE A 102 -1.05 14.94 -25.07
C PHE A 102 -1.83 16.21 -24.71
N THR A 103 -2.79 16.65 -25.54
CA THR A 103 -3.49 17.93 -25.30
C THR A 103 -5.00 17.80 -25.14
N VAL A 104 -5.58 16.66 -25.52
CA VAL A 104 -7.05 16.46 -25.48
C VAL A 104 -7.39 15.37 -24.45
N LEU A 105 -8.28 15.69 -23.51
CA LEU A 105 -8.84 14.69 -22.59
C LEU A 105 -9.76 13.73 -23.32
N HIS A 106 -9.79 12.48 -22.86
CA HIS A 106 -10.64 11.43 -23.44
C HIS A 106 -10.34 11.17 -24.94
N ALA A 107 -9.07 11.27 -25.31
CA ALA A 107 -8.59 10.95 -26.65
C ALA A 107 -7.55 9.81 -26.59
N GLY A 108 -7.61 8.91 -27.55
CA GLY A 108 -6.64 7.80 -27.66
C GLY A 108 -7.16 6.60 -28.44
N GLY A 109 -6.27 5.69 -28.83
CA GLY A 109 -6.56 4.48 -29.59
C GLY A 109 -7.26 3.37 -28.80
N LYS A 110 -7.60 3.60 -27.51
CA LYS A 110 -8.17 2.62 -26.59
C LYS A 110 -9.71 2.64 -26.55
N PHE A 111 -10.36 3.57 -27.26
CA PHE A 111 -11.81 3.72 -27.34
C PHE A 111 -12.44 2.95 -28.52
N GLY A 112 -12.26 1.62 -28.58
CA GLY A 112 -13.01 0.77 -29.53
C GLY A 112 -12.47 0.71 -30.96
N GLY A 113 -11.31 1.27 -31.26
CA GLY A 113 -10.72 1.33 -32.60
C GLY A 113 -9.93 0.08 -33.05
N GLY A 114 -9.94 -1.03 -32.30
CA GLY A 114 -9.22 -2.26 -32.65
C GLY A 114 -7.71 -2.24 -32.40
N GLY A 115 -7.14 -1.14 -31.92
CA GLY A 115 -5.71 -1.00 -31.64
C GLY A 115 -5.23 -1.78 -30.41
N TYR A 116 -6.10 -1.94 -29.41
CA TYR A 116 -5.86 -2.68 -28.18
C TYR A 116 -7.07 -3.54 -27.83
N LYS A 117 -6.83 -4.81 -27.53
CA LYS A 117 -7.89 -5.72 -27.04
C LYS A 117 -8.08 -5.58 -25.53
N VAL A 118 -6.99 -5.37 -24.81
CA VAL A 118 -6.93 -5.13 -23.37
C VAL A 118 -6.02 -3.95 -23.15
N SER A 119 -6.36 -3.08 -22.19
CA SER A 119 -5.47 -1.97 -21.79
C SER A 119 -5.64 -1.65 -20.32
N SER A 120 -4.57 -1.17 -19.67
CA SER A 120 -4.60 -0.62 -18.32
C SER A 120 -5.26 0.76 -18.30
N GLY A 121 -5.03 1.56 -19.35
CA GLY A 121 -5.57 2.89 -19.54
C GLY A 121 -6.96 2.88 -20.15
N LEU A 122 -8.02 3.08 -19.34
CA LEU A 122 -9.42 3.05 -19.77
C LEU A 122 -9.99 4.42 -20.15
N HIS A 123 -9.46 5.49 -19.59
CA HIS A 123 -10.09 6.82 -19.66
C HIS A 123 -9.49 7.73 -20.74
N GLY A 124 -8.34 7.36 -21.33
CA GLY A 124 -7.66 8.17 -22.37
C GLY A 124 -7.23 9.56 -21.86
N VAL A 125 -6.81 9.64 -20.60
CA VAL A 125 -6.42 10.93 -19.97
C VAL A 125 -4.98 10.94 -19.45
N GLY A 126 -4.33 9.79 -19.22
CA GLY A 126 -3.05 9.70 -18.53
C GLY A 126 -1.97 10.58 -19.13
N ALA A 127 -1.68 10.44 -20.43
CA ALA A 127 -0.65 11.23 -21.12
C ALA A 127 -0.94 12.74 -21.08
N SER A 128 -2.20 13.15 -21.30
CA SER A 128 -2.61 14.55 -21.25
C SER A 128 -2.58 15.12 -19.83
N VAL A 129 -2.88 14.33 -18.81
CA VAL A 129 -2.75 14.70 -17.40
C VAL A 129 -1.29 14.92 -17.03
N VAL A 130 -0.37 14.02 -17.42
CA VAL A 130 1.08 14.20 -17.19
C VAL A 130 1.57 15.49 -17.85
N ASN A 131 1.17 15.75 -19.11
CA ASN A 131 1.51 17.00 -19.79
C ASN A 131 0.97 18.23 -19.04
N ALA A 132 -0.29 18.22 -18.61
CA ALA A 132 -0.90 19.32 -17.89
C ALA A 132 -0.22 19.64 -16.55
N LEU A 133 0.31 18.59 -15.85
CA LEU A 133 0.94 18.70 -14.54
C LEU A 133 2.47 18.79 -14.58
N SER A 134 3.03 18.94 -15.80
CA SER A 134 4.46 19.13 -16.01
C SER A 134 4.77 20.58 -16.42
N THR A 135 5.93 21.09 -15.98
CA THR A 135 6.47 22.35 -16.46
C THR A 135 6.71 22.29 -17.96
N TRP A 136 7.28 21.16 -18.41
CA TRP A 136 7.44 20.83 -19.82
C TRP A 136 7.40 19.31 -20.01
N LEU A 137 7.02 18.91 -21.22
CA LEU A 137 7.01 17.53 -21.67
C LEU A 137 7.52 17.47 -23.12
N GLU A 138 8.39 16.51 -23.41
CA GLU A 138 8.94 16.25 -24.74
C GLU A 138 8.60 14.83 -25.16
N VAL A 139 8.17 14.67 -26.40
CA VAL A 139 7.87 13.39 -27.00
C VAL A 139 8.74 13.18 -28.22
N LYS A 140 9.41 12.04 -28.28
CA LYS A 140 10.03 11.53 -29.50
C LYS A 140 9.32 10.25 -29.91
N VAL A 141 8.94 10.16 -31.17
CA VAL A 141 8.30 8.97 -31.74
C VAL A 141 9.14 8.48 -32.90
N ILE A 142 9.47 7.20 -32.87
CA ILE A 142 10.14 6.51 -33.98
C ILE A 142 9.06 5.77 -34.75
N HIS A 143 8.79 6.20 -35.96
CA HIS A 143 7.73 5.67 -36.82
C HIS A 143 8.14 5.75 -38.29
N GLU A 144 7.93 4.67 -39.04
CA GLU A 144 8.26 4.58 -40.49
C GLU A 144 9.66 5.11 -40.85
N GLY A 145 10.67 4.73 -40.05
CA GLY A 145 12.08 5.08 -40.29
C GLY A 145 12.44 6.56 -40.02
N LYS A 146 11.55 7.32 -39.39
CA LYS A 146 11.78 8.73 -39.03
C LYS A 146 11.65 8.92 -37.52
N VAL A 147 12.36 9.91 -37.00
CA VAL A 147 12.25 10.36 -35.62
C VAL A 147 11.47 11.67 -35.60
N TYR A 148 10.30 11.62 -35.00
CA TYR A 148 9.43 12.78 -34.80
C TYR A 148 9.64 13.35 -33.41
N PHE A 149 9.49 14.67 -33.26
CA PHE A 149 9.65 15.37 -32.00
C PHE A 149 8.60 16.45 -31.83
N GLN A 150 8.06 16.55 -30.61
CA GLN A 150 7.20 17.66 -30.20
C GLN A 150 7.45 18.00 -28.74
N ARG A 151 7.34 19.29 -28.39
CA ARG A 151 7.46 19.82 -27.03
C ARG A 151 6.18 20.52 -26.59
N PHE A 152 5.88 20.32 -25.32
CA PHE A 152 4.73 20.90 -24.65
C PHE A 152 5.18 21.62 -23.38
N GLU A 153 4.42 22.63 -22.95
CA GLU A 153 4.62 23.33 -21.68
C GLU A 153 3.26 23.53 -21.00
N ARG A 154 3.13 23.02 -19.77
CA ARG A 154 1.92 23.12 -18.94
C ARG A 154 0.64 22.75 -19.69
N GLY A 155 0.68 21.67 -20.46
CA GLY A 155 -0.45 21.17 -21.22
C GLY A 155 -0.61 21.72 -22.63
N LYS A 156 0.18 22.72 -23.05
CA LYS A 156 0.07 23.36 -24.37
C LYS A 156 1.21 22.95 -25.29
N ALA A 157 0.93 22.65 -26.55
CA ALA A 157 1.96 22.46 -27.55
C ALA A 157 2.70 23.78 -27.80
N VAL A 158 4.03 23.82 -27.64
CA VAL A 158 4.87 24.98 -27.89
C VAL A 158 5.69 24.82 -29.17
N THR A 159 5.70 23.63 -29.75
CA THR A 159 6.25 23.38 -31.09
C THR A 159 5.27 22.56 -31.90
N ASP A 160 5.36 22.70 -33.22
CA ASP A 160 4.71 21.73 -34.11
C ASP A 160 5.44 20.39 -34.07
N LEU A 161 4.72 19.29 -34.44
CA LEU A 161 5.34 17.97 -34.64
C LEU A 161 6.28 18.07 -35.86
N LYS A 162 7.56 17.75 -35.67
CA LYS A 162 8.59 17.86 -36.71
C LYS A 162 9.47 16.62 -36.77
N ILE A 163 9.96 16.27 -37.94
CA ILE A 163 10.99 15.25 -38.13
C ILE A 163 12.33 15.89 -37.71
N ILE A 164 13.07 15.19 -36.84
CA ILE A 164 14.38 15.63 -36.35
C ILE A 164 15.54 14.76 -36.83
N GLY A 165 15.24 13.63 -37.49
CA GLY A 165 16.24 12.72 -38.00
C GLY A 165 15.64 11.47 -38.61
N ASP A 166 16.52 10.62 -39.11
CA ASP A 166 16.20 9.26 -39.58
C ASP A 166 16.42 8.27 -38.44
N ALA A 167 15.59 7.25 -38.35
CA ALA A 167 15.74 6.16 -37.41
C ALA A 167 16.53 4.99 -38.01
N GLU A 168 17.08 4.14 -37.14
CA GLU A 168 17.66 2.87 -37.58
C GLU A 168 16.62 1.98 -38.27
N ALA A 169 17.05 1.17 -39.20
CA ALA A 169 16.15 0.32 -39.99
C ALA A 169 15.38 -0.65 -39.04
N GLY A 170 14.06 -0.59 -39.09
CA GLY A 170 13.18 -1.44 -38.29
C GLY A 170 12.95 -0.94 -36.85
N ALA A 171 13.59 0.14 -36.44
CA ALA A 171 13.34 0.70 -35.11
C ALA A 171 11.96 1.37 -35.06
N THR A 172 11.22 1.13 -33.98
CA THR A 172 9.98 1.80 -33.61
C THR A 172 9.98 2.08 -32.11
N GLY A 173 9.12 2.97 -31.64
CA GLY A 173 8.97 3.21 -30.21
C GLY A 173 8.57 4.64 -29.87
N THR A 174 8.38 4.85 -28.58
CA THR A 174 8.07 6.16 -28.03
C THR A 174 9.03 6.49 -26.87
N ASN A 175 9.53 7.72 -26.82
CA ASN A 175 10.23 8.26 -25.67
C ASN A 175 9.47 9.49 -25.17
N VAL A 176 9.10 9.49 -23.91
CA VAL A 176 8.46 10.62 -23.23
C VAL A 176 9.37 11.10 -22.13
N ARG A 177 9.72 12.40 -22.15
CA ARG A 177 10.49 13.05 -21.10
C ARG A 177 9.68 14.18 -20.50
N PHE A 178 9.66 14.30 -19.18
CA PHE A 178 8.91 15.37 -18.53
C PHE A 178 9.54 15.82 -17.22
N LEU A 179 9.21 17.05 -16.83
CA LEU A 179 9.56 17.65 -15.55
C LEU A 179 8.29 18.07 -14.82
N ALA A 180 8.01 17.47 -13.67
CA ALA A 180 6.86 17.81 -12.85
C ALA A 180 6.83 19.30 -12.47
N ASP A 181 5.62 19.91 -12.44
CA ASP A 181 5.47 21.33 -12.16
C ASP A 181 5.46 21.60 -10.65
N PRO A 182 6.45 22.35 -10.10
CA PRO A 182 6.51 22.68 -8.67
C PRO A 182 5.36 23.60 -8.21
N GLU A 183 4.64 24.25 -9.11
CA GLU A 183 3.42 24.99 -8.76
C GLU A 183 2.28 24.05 -8.32
N ILE A 184 2.28 22.81 -8.84
CA ILE A 184 1.31 21.76 -8.50
C ILE A 184 1.84 20.91 -7.34
N PHE A 185 3.06 20.40 -7.45
CA PHE A 185 3.70 19.52 -6.46
C PHE A 185 4.54 20.36 -5.48
N ARG A 186 3.85 21.02 -4.55
CA ARG A 186 4.48 21.98 -3.63
C ARG A 186 5.28 21.32 -2.51
N ASP A 187 4.92 20.07 -2.15
CA ASP A 187 5.58 19.34 -1.07
C ASP A 187 6.94 18.81 -1.51
N THR A 188 7.01 18.26 -2.72
CA THR A 188 8.23 17.73 -3.31
C THR A 188 8.05 17.49 -4.81
N THR A 189 9.13 17.66 -5.57
CA THR A 189 9.28 17.19 -6.97
C THR A 189 10.33 16.10 -7.08
N GLU A 190 10.79 15.55 -5.95
CA GLU A 190 11.83 14.53 -5.92
C GLU A 190 11.22 13.12 -5.97
N TYR A 191 11.66 12.34 -6.96
CA TYR A 191 11.25 10.95 -7.12
C TYR A 191 12.07 10.03 -6.21
N GLN A 192 11.39 9.11 -5.55
CA GLN A 192 12.00 8.06 -4.73
C GLN A 192 12.25 6.83 -5.59
N TYR A 193 13.53 6.45 -5.71
CA TYR A 193 13.95 5.32 -6.55
C TYR A 193 13.26 4.01 -6.15
N GLU A 194 13.20 3.73 -4.85
CA GLU A 194 12.63 2.50 -4.29
C GLU A 194 11.13 2.36 -4.59
N VAL A 195 10.41 3.48 -4.63
CA VAL A 195 8.97 3.49 -4.96
C VAL A 195 8.75 3.11 -6.43
N LEU A 196 9.55 3.70 -7.34
CA LEU A 196 9.50 3.34 -8.76
C LEU A 196 10.00 1.92 -9.00
N GLN A 197 11.12 1.52 -8.38
CA GLN A 197 11.70 0.18 -8.47
C GLN A 197 10.67 -0.90 -8.17
N LYS A 198 9.91 -0.70 -7.12
CA LYS A 198 8.90 -1.65 -6.71
C LYS A 198 7.75 -1.76 -7.71
N HIS A 199 7.18 -0.64 -8.13
CA HIS A 199 6.10 -0.63 -9.12
C HIS A 199 6.53 -1.28 -10.44
N LEU A 200 7.72 -0.93 -10.94
CA LEU A 200 8.25 -1.48 -12.19
C LEU A 200 8.55 -2.99 -12.10
N ARG A 201 9.03 -3.46 -10.95
CA ARG A 201 9.20 -4.90 -10.69
C ARG A 201 7.86 -5.62 -10.71
N GLU A 202 6.82 -5.05 -10.10
CA GLU A 202 5.46 -5.60 -10.12
C GLU A 202 4.92 -5.70 -11.54
N GLN A 203 5.09 -4.64 -12.36
CA GLN A 203 4.71 -4.65 -13.78
C GLN A 203 5.47 -5.72 -14.58
N ALA A 204 6.76 -5.94 -14.29
CA ALA A 204 7.54 -6.99 -14.96
C ALA A 204 7.07 -8.42 -14.58
N PHE A 205 6.58 -8.63 -13.35
CA PHE A 205 5.96 -9.92 -12.96
C PHE A 205 4.61 -10.16 -13.65
N LEU A 206 3.81 -9.11 -13.84
CA LEU A 206 2.49 -9.22 -14.47
C LEU A 206 2.58 -9.42 -16.00
N ASN A 207 3.72 -9.04 -16.59
CA ASN A 207 3.96 -9.11 -18.04
C ASN A 207 5.19 -9.97 -18.31
N ALA A 208 4.98 -11.29 -18.34
CA ALA A 208 6.04 -12.28 -18.54
C ALA A 208 6.90 -11.96 -19.78
N GLY A 209 8.22 -11.98 -19.63
CA GLY A 209 9.17 -11.74 -20.70
C GLY A 209 9.43 -10.27 -21.07
N VAL A 210 8.66 -9.33 -20.52
CA VAL A 210 8.92 -7.89 -20.73
C VAL A 210 10.11 -7.46 -19.87
N ASN A 211 11.08 -6.82 -20.50
CA ASN A 211 12.29 -6.31 -19.86
C ASN A 211 12.11 -4.84 -19.47
N ILE A 212 12.03 -4.57 -18.18
CA ILE A 212 11.90 -3.20 -17.63
C ILE A 212 13.20 -2.82 -16.94
N VAL A 213 13.79 -1.70 -17.32
CA VAL A 213 15.03 -1.17 -16.73
C VAL A 213 14.74 0.14 -16.04
N LEU A 214 15.13 0.26 -14.77
CA LEU A 214 15.08 1.52 -14.02
C LEU A 214 16.50 1.99 -13.74
N THR A 215 16.83 3.21 -14.16
CA THR A 215 18.14 3.83 -13.93
C THR A 215 18.00 5.19 -13.27
N ASP A 216 18.69 5.39 -12.16
CA ASP A 216 18.84 6.70 -11.51
C ASP A 216 20.19 7.30 -11.89
N ARG A 217 20.15 8.43 -12.59
CA ARG A 217 21.31 9.19 -13.07
C ARG A 217 21.44 10.55 -12.41
N ARG A 218 20.79 10.76 -11.27
CA ARG A 218 20.88 12.05 -10.55
C ARG A 218 22.27 12.30 -9.99
N ASP A 219 22.94 11.24 -9.52
CA ASP A 219 24.33 11.30 -9.08
C ASP A 219 25.26 10.84 -10.21
N PRO A 220 26.12 11.73 -10.76
CA PRO A 220 27.06 11.36 -11.83
C PRO A 220 28.10 10.32 -11.43
N GLU A 221 28.42 10.20 -10.13
CA GLU A 221 29.43 9.27 -9.61
C GLU A 221 28.79 7.94 -9.10
N GLY A 222 27.46 7.88 -9.00
CA GLY A 222 26.74 6.77 -8.37
C GLY A 222 25.51 6.30 -9.14
N GLU A 223 25.60 6.07 -10.47
CA GLU A 223 24.48 5.53 -11.26
C GLU A 223 23.97 4.22 -10.64
N ILE A 224 22.67 4.17 -10.32
CA ILE A 224 22.00 2.98 -9.83
C ILE A 224 21.09 2.47 -10.95
N SER A 225 21.25 1.18 -11.32
CA SER A 225 20.39 0.57 -12.34
C SER A 225 19.92 -0.80 -11.91
N ASN A 226 18.64 -1.07 -12.12
CA ASN A 226 18.05 -2.39 -11.92
C ASN A 226 17.27 -2.81 -13.18
N GLN A 227 17.39 -4.08 -13.53
CA GLN A 227 16.68 -4.71 -14.62
C GLN A 227 15.73 -5.77 -14.07
N PHE A 228 14.50 -5.76 -14.56
CA PHE A 228 13.42 -6.68 -14.18
C PHE A 228 12.91 -7.38 -15.43
N CYS A 229 13.04 -8.71 -15.46
CA CYS A 229 12.49 -9.56 -16.51
C CYS A 229 12.20 -10.93 -15.90
N TYR A 230 10.95 -11.39 -15.96
CA TYR A 230 10.52 -12.63 -15.32
C TYR A 230 9.71 -13.49 -16.30
N GLU A 231 10.35 -14.52 -16.84
CA GLU A 231 9.72 -15.45 -17.78
C GLU A 231 8.56 -16.24 -17.17
N GLY A 232 8.61 -16.52 -15.86
CA GLY A 232 7.55 -17.24 -15.13
C GLY A 232 6.37 -16.37 -14.73
N GLY A 233 6.38 -15.08 -15.06
CA GLY A 233 5.26 -14.18 -14.81
C GLY A 233 4.81 -14.16 -13.35
N ILE A 234 3.51 -14.31 -13.08
CA ILE A 234 2.95 -14.31 -11.72
C ILE A 234 3.38 -15.52 -10.86
N SER A 235 3.85 -16.60 -11.47
CA SER A 235 4.47 -17.71 -10.72
C SER A 235 5.79 -17.26 -10.10
N SER A 236 6.65 -16.56 -10.86
CA SER A 236 7.87 -15.94 -10.32
C SER A 236 7.57 -14.89 -9.27
N PHE A 237 6.43 -14.23 -9.36
CA PHE A 237 5.99 -13.28 -8.33
C PHE A 237 5.64 -13.97 -7.00
N VAL A 238 4.92 -15.09 -7.04
CA VAL A 238 4.66 -15.91 -5.83
C VAL A 238 5.97 -16.42 -5.24
N GLU A 239 6.89 -16.90 -6.08
CA GLU A 239 8.22 -17.36 -5.65
C GLU A 239 9.00 -16.23 -4.95
N PHE A 240 9.01 -15.04 -5.55
CA PHE A 240 9.64 -13.85 -4.98
C PHE A 240 9.06 -13.48 -3.61
N ILE A 241 7.73 -13.48 -3.47
CA ILE A 241 7.03 -13.17 -2.22
C ILE A 241 7.35 -14.23 -1.14
N ASN A 242 7.46 -15.49 -1.52
CA ASN A 242 7.69 -16.59 -0.60
C ASN A 242 9.16 -16.90 -0.37
N LYS A 243 10.09 -16.15 -0.97
CA LYS A 243 11.55 -16.37 -0.85
C LYS A 243 12.00 -16.55 0.60
N GLU A 244 11.44 -15.75 1.51
CA GLU A 244 11.78 -15.75 2.94
C GLU A 244 10.81 -16.57 3.81
N LYS A 245 9.82 -17.23 3.19
CA LYS A 245 8.85 -18.13 3.86
C LYS A 245 9.23 -19.58 3.59
N GLN A 246 8.65 -20.51 4.35
CA GLN A 246 8.81 -21.95 4.11
C GLN A 246 7.58 -22.50 3.41
N PRO A 247 7.67 -22.91 2.14
CA PRO A 247 6.56 -23.56 1.47
C PRO A 247 6.23 -24.91 2.10
N VAL A 248 4.93 -25.25 2.20
CA VAL A 248 4.48 -26.56 2.65
C VAL A 248 4.42 -27.59 1.53
N HIS A 249 4.52 -27.13 0.29
CA HIS A 249 4.69 -27.94 -0.92
C HIS A 249 5.64 -27.24 -1.90
N PRO A 250 6.46 -27.96 -2.68
CA PRO A 250 7.53 -27.38 -3.48
C PRO A 250 7.03 -26.54 -4.66
N ASP A 251 5.97 -27.00 -5.34
CA ASP A 251 5.52 -26.43 -6.60
C ASP A 251 4.60 -25.23 -6.38
N ILE A 252 4.68 -24.25 -7.29
CA ILE A 252 3.69 -23.17 -7.35
C ILE A 252 2.51 -23.67 -8.17
N ILE A 253 1.31 -23.63 -7.60
CA ILE A 253 0.08 -23.95 -8.28
C ILE A 253 -0.24 -22.81 -9.23
N HIS A 254 -0.16 -23.06 -10.53
CA HIS A 254 -0.39 -22.06 -11.58
C HIS A 254 -1.37 -22.58 -12.62
N PHE A 255 -2.31 -21.76 -13.00
CA PHE A 255 -3.21 -22.03 -14.10
C PHE A 255 -3.79 -20.75 -14.70
N SER A 256 -4.08 -20.83 -15.98
CA SER A 256 -4.72 -19.74 -16.73
C SER A 256 -5.81 -20.30 -17.65
N ALA A 257 -6.80 -19.49 -17.95
CA ALA A 257 -7.81 -19.76 -18.96
C ALA A 257 -8.40 -18.46 -19.51
N ALA A 258 -8.86 -18.55 -20.77
CA ALA A 258 -9.62 -17.49 -21.40
C ALA A 258 -11.12 -17.76 -21.27
N ALA A 259 -11.93 -16.71 -21.26
CA ALA A 259 -13.37 -16.80 -21.41
C ALA A 259 -13.72 -17.33 -22.79
N GLU A 260 -14.83 -18.04 -22.94
CA GLU A 260 -15.28 -18.65 -24.20
C GLU A 260 -15.46 -17.62 -25.33
N ASP A 261 -15.86 -16.41 -24.99
CA ASP A 261 -16.05 -15.28 -25.91
C ASP A 261 -14.73 -14.55 -26.26
N GLY A 262 -13.61 -14.92 -25.62
CA GLY A 262 -12.30 -14.30 -25.81
C GLY A 262 -12.17 -12.87 -25.28
N ASN A 263 -13.15 -12.38 -24.49
CA ASN A 263 -13.17 -11.01 -23.97
C ASN A 263 -12.42 -10.85 -22.64
N ALA A 264 -12.06 -11.96 -21.98
CA ALA A 264 -11.33 -11.94 -20.73
C ALA A 264 -10.40 -13.15 -20.60
N THR A 265 -9.34 -12.99 -19.81
CA THR A 265 -8.50 -14.07 -19.33
C THR A 265 -8.35 -13.99 -17.83
N ALA A 266 -8.20 -15.14 -17.17
CA ALA A 266 -7.88 -15.22 -15.75
C ALA A 266 -6.62 -16.07 -15.59
N GLU A 267 -5.67 -15.56 -14.82
CA GLU A 267 -4.43 -16.23 -14.48
C GLU A 267 -4.25 -16.20 -12.97
N ILE A 268 -3.99 -17.36 -12.38
CA ILE A 268 -3.87 -17.54 -10.93
C ILE A 268 -2.56 -18.28 -10.63
N ALA A 269 -1.79 -17.75 -9.69
CA ALA A 269 -0.65 -18.43 -9.10
C ALA A 269 -0.77 -18.42 -7.58
N MET A 270 -0.51 -19.57 -6.92
CA MET A 270 -0.62 -19.66 -5.49
C MET A 270 0.29 -20.74 -4.90
N GLN A 271 0.67 -20.55 -3.63
CA GLN A 271 1.45 -21.49 -2.86
C GLN A 271 1.12 -21.36 -1.37
N TYR A 272 1.07 -22.48 -0.66
CA TYR A 272 0.91 -22.47 0.79
C TYR A 272 2.27 -22.49 1.48
N THR A 273 2.38 -21.71 2.55
CA THR A 273 3.57 -21.60 3.39
C THR A 273 3.24 -21.97 4.84
N ASP A 274 4.25 -22.08 5.69
CA ASP A 274 4.08 -22.33 7.12
C ASP A 274 3.50 -21.11 7.89
N SER A 275 3.41 -19.94 7.27
CA SER A 275 2.81 -18.72 7.82
C SER A 275 1.35 -18.94 8.25
N TYR A 276 0.89 -18.14 9.22
CA TYR A 276 -0.52 -18.11 9.64
C TYR A 276 -1.36 -17.07 8.91
N ASN A 277 -0.74 -16.21 8.13
CA ASN A 277 -1.39 -15.10 7.45
C ASN A 277 -1.67 -15.42 5.98
N GLU A 278 -2.79 -14.91 5.47
CA GLU A 278 -3.10 -14.86 4.04
C GLU A 278 -2.42 -13.66 3.39
N LEU A 279 -1.83 -13.83 2.21
CA LEU A 279 -1.45 -12.75 1.32
C LEU A 279 -2.09 -12.99 -0.05
N LEU A 280 -3.12 -12.24 -0.36
CA LEU A 280 -3.83 -12.29 -1.62
C LEU A 280 -3.67 -10.95 -2.36
N LEU A 281 -2.96 -10.98 -3.48
CA LEU A 281 -2.83 -9.84 -4.39
C LEU A 281 -3.75 -10.05 -5.59
N SER A 282 -4.38 -8.98 -6.04
CA SER A 282 -5.30 -9.07 -7.17
C SER A 282 -5.11 -7.92 -8.14
N PHE A 283 -5.19 -8.25 -9.44
CA PHE A 283 -4.94 -7.32 -10.52
C PHE A 283 -6.01 -7.44 -11.61
N ALA A 284 -6.35 -6.30 -12.19
CA ALA A 284 -7.21 -6.23 -13.36
C ALA A 284 -6.56 -5.31 -14.40
N ASN A 285 -6.24 -5.84 -15.58
CA ASN A 285 -5.47 -5.16 -16.63
C ASN A 285 -4.17 -4.54 -16.07
N ASP A 286 -3.43 -5.33 -15.29
CA ASP A 286 -2.16 -4.99 -14.63
C ASP A 286 -2.25 -3.86 -13.58
N VAL A 287 -3.47 -3.42 -13.24
CA VAL A 287 -3.72 -2.47 -12.16
C VAL A 287 -4.04 -3.22 -10.86
N HIS A 288 -3.35 -2.89 -9.79
CA HIS A 288 -3.58 -3.49 -8.47
C HIS A 288 -4.94 -3.07 -7.90
N THR A 289 -5.81 -4.06 -7.69
CA THR A 289 -7.13 -3.85 -7.10
C THR A 289 -7.06 -4.02 -5.59
N THR A 290 -6.67 -2.97 -4.88
CA THR A 290 -6.43 -2.99 -3.42
C THR A 290 -7.67 -3.40 -2.61
N ASP A 291 -8.86 -3.06 -3.08
CA ASP A 291 -10.15 -3.40 -2.46
C ASP A 291 -10.76 -4.68 -3.06
N GLY A 292 -9.97 -5.40 -3.88
CA GLY A 292 -10.39 -6.64 -4.52
C GLY A 292 -11.42 -6.43 -5.63
N GLY A 293 -12.51 -7.16 -5.56
CA GLY A 293 -13.60 -7.13 -6.53
C GLY A 293 -14.09 -8.54 -6.87
N THR A 294 -14.90 -8.64 -7.93
CA THR A 294 -15.58 -9.87 -8.33
C THR A 294 -14.63 -11.04 -8.61
N HIS A 295 -13.42 -10.80 -9.15
CA HIS A 295 -12.41 -11.82 -9.39
C HIS A 295 -11.88 -12.42 -8.09
N VAL A 296 -11.65 -11.60 -7.05
CA VAL A 296 -11.24 -12.05 -5.71
C VAL A 296 -12.35 -12.86 -5.03
N GLU A 297 -13.58 -12.38 -5.13
CA GLU A 297 -14.74 -13.10 -4.58
C GLU A 297 -14.95 -14.45 -5.29
N GLY A 298 -14.80 -14.48 -6.62
CA GLY A 298 -14.84 -15.70 -7.42
C GLY A 298 -13.77 -16.71 -6.99
N PHE A 299 -12.52 -16.25 -6.80
CA PHE A 299 -11.42 -17.05 -6.30
C PHE A 299 -11.69 -17.63 -4.92
N LYS A 300 -12.03 -16.78 -3.94
CA LYS A 300 -12.29 -17.19 -2.54
C LYS A 300 -13.43 -18.21 -2.44
N ARG A 301 -14.49 -18.00 -3.22
CA ARG A 301 -15.65 -18.90 -3.27
C ARG A 301 -15.28 -20.26 -3.87
N ALA A 302 -14.57 -20.27 -5.00
CA ALA A 302 -14.14 -21.50 -5.67
C ALA A 302 -13.15 -22.29 -4.81
N LEU A 303 -12.13 -21.63 -4.26
CA LEU A 303 -11.16 -22.26 -3.38
C LEU A 303 -11.83 -23.00 -2.24
N THR A 304 -12.73 -22.32 -1.51
CA THR A 304 -13.44 -22.92 -0.37
C THR A 304 -14.31 -24.09 -0.80
N ARG A 305 -14.99 -23.98 -1.93
CA ARG A 305 -15.86 -25.02 -2.47
C ARG A 305 -15.07 -26.26 -2.87
N VAL A 306 -13.99 -26.08 -3.65
CA VAL A 306 -13.14 -27.20 -4.14
C VAL A 306 -12.48 -27.93 -2.97
N MET A 307 -11.92 -27.18 -2.02
CA MET A 307 -11.28 -27.76 -0.85
C MET A 307 -12.25 -28.63 -0.04
N ASN A 308 -13.46 -28.14 0.21
CA ASN A 308 -14.47 -28.94 0.92
C ASN A 308 -14.94 -30.16 0.12
N ALA A 309 -15.14 -30.01 -1.20
CA ALA A 309 -15.53 -31.13 -2.06
C ALA A 309 -14.47 -32.24 -2.07
N TYR A 310 -13.20 -31.88 -2.25
CA TYR A 310 -12.08 -32.82 -2.19
C TYR A 310 -11.97 -33.50 -0.83
N ALA A 311 -12.03 -32.72 0.27
CA ALA A 311 -11.95 -33.24 1.63
C ALA A 311 -13.03 -34.30 1.95
N ARG A 312 -14.26 -34.10 1.42
CA ARG A 312 -15.35 -35.05 1.54
C ARG A 312 -15.11 -36.31 0.69
N ALA A 313 -14.73 -36.12 -0.58
CA ALA A 313 -14.49 -37.23 -1.51
C ALA A 313 -13.38 -38.18 -1.01
N HIS A 314 -12.35 -37.66 -0.37
CA HIS A 314 -11.21 -38.39 0.14
C HIS A 314 -11.31 -38.76 1.65
N ASN A 315 -12.48 -38.59 2.29
CA ASN A 315 -12.70 -38.87 3.70
C ASN A 315 -11.77 -38.14 4.68
N ILE A 316 -11.21 -36.99 4.27
CA ILE A 316 -10.45 -36.09 5.13
C ILE A 316 -11.40 -35.44 6.14
N LEU A 317 -12.60 -35.05 5.68
CA LEU A 317 -13.75 -34.67 6.50
C LEU A 317 -14.80 -35.76 6.48
N LYS A 318 -15.24 -36.19 7.65
CA LYS A 318 -16.33 -37.16 7.80
C LYS A 318 -17.69 -36.47 7.61
N ASP A 319 -18.75 -37.25 7.35
CA ASP A 319 -20.09 -36.72 7.10
C ASP A 319 -20.62 -35.78 8.20
N ASN A 320 -20.25 -36.06 9.45
CA ASN A 320 -20.65 -35.25 10.61
C ASN A 320 -19.71 -34.08 10.92
N ASP A 321 -18.57 -33.95 10.24
CA ASP A 321 -17.65 -32.85 10.46
C ASP A 321 -18.18 -31.57 9.81
N GLN A 322 -17.89 -30.41 10.41
CA GLN A 322 -18.17 -29.15 9.80
C GLN A 322 -17.26 -28.90 8.58
N ASN A 323 -17.76 -28.22 7.58
CA ASN A 323 -16.94 -27.78 6.46
C ASN A 323 -15.87 -26.79 6.92
N LEU A 324 -14.72 -26.82 6.24
CA LEU A 324 -13.69 -25.80 6.38
C LEU A 324 -14.26 -24.44 5.97
N SER A 325 -14.01 -23.42 6.76
CA SER A 325 -14.36 -22.03 6.40
C SER A 325 -13.38 -21.47 5.37
N GLY A 326 -13.74 -20.33 4.79
CA GLY A 326 -12.83 -19.61 3.90
C GLY A 326 -11.49 -19.24 4.56
N GLU A 327 -11.49 -18.86 5.84
CA GLU A 327 -10.26 -18.57 6.60
C GLU A 327 -9.39 -19.82 6.77
N ASP A 328 -10.01 -20.98 7.11
CA ASP A 328 -9.26 -22.21 7.32
C ASP A 328 -8.48 -22.62 6.07
N VAL A 329 -9.10 -22.47 4.88
CA VAL A 329 -8.47 -22.85 3.61
C VAL A 329 -7.49 -21.82 3.07
N ARG A 330 -7.48 -20.60 3.63
CA ARG A 330 -6.55 -19.54 3.21
C ARG A 330 -5.42 -19.26 4.20
N GLU A 331 -5.40 -19.93 5.35
CA GLU A 331 -4.28 -19.80 6.31
C GLU A 331 -2.95 -20.19 5.63
N GLY A 332 -2.00 -19.27 5.61
CA GLY A 332 -0.68 -19.44 5.01
C GLY A 332 -0.66 -19.40 3.48
N LEU A 333 -1.77 -19.04 2.85
CA LEU A 333 -1.86 -18.91 1.40
C LEU A 333 -1.20 -17.61 0.93
N THR A 334 -0.27 -17.71 -0.02
CA THR A 334 0.13 -16.63 -0.91
C THR A 334 -0.50 -16.88 -2.27
N ALA A 335 -1.32 -15.96 -2.75
CA ALA A 335 -1.98 -16.07 -4.05
C ALA A 335 -2.00 -14.76 -4.81
N ILE A 336 -1.88 -14.86 -6.13
CA ILE A 336 -2.02 -13.76 -7.09
C ILE A 336 -3.14 -14.14 -8.04
N VAL A 337 -4.12 -13.24 -8.18
CA VAL A 337 -5.23 -13.34 -9.10
C VAL A 337 -5.14 -12.20 -10.10
N SER A 338 -4.72 -12.49 -11.33
CA SER A 338 -4.61 -11.52 -12.42
C SER A 338 -5.68 -11.79 -13.46
N VAL A 339 -6.45 -10.76 -13.83
CA VAL A 339 -7.44 -10.86 -14.89
C VAL A 339 -7.20 -9.78 -15.94
N LYS A 340 -7.31 -10.16 -17.22
CA LYS A 340 -7.25 -9.24 -18.35
C LYS A 340 -8.63 -9.19 -18.98
N VAL A 341 -9.22 -8.00 -19.05
CA VAL A 341 -10.63 -7.78 -19.42
C VAL A 341 -10.70 -6.68 -20.46
N LYS A 342 -11.41 -6.91 -21.54
CA LYS A 342 -11.54 -5.95 -22.63
C LYS A 342 -12.23 -4.65 -22.19
N ASP A 343 -13.33 -4.76 -21.44
CA ASP A 343 -14.13 -3.64 -20.96
C ASP A 343 -14.19 -3.69 -19.42
N ALA A 344 -13.08 -3.36 -18.75
CA ALA A 344 -13.01 -3.39 -17.31
C ALA A 344 -13.83 -2.27 -16.67
N GLN A 345 -14.69 -2.63 -15.70
CA GLN A 345 -15.51 -1.71 -14.94
C GLN A 345 -15.01 -1.64 -13.50
N PHE A 346 -14.60 -0.46 -13.06
CA PHE A 346 -14.15 -0.22 -11.70
C PHE A 346 -15.16 0.64 -10.93
N GLU A 347 -15.29 0.43 -9.63
CA GLU A 347 -16.20 1.21 -8.79
C GLU A 347 -15.78 2.67 -8.61
N SER A 348 -14.47 2.98 -8.82
CA SER A 348 -13.92 4.32 -8.63
C SER A 348 -12.82 4.66 -9.64
N GLN A 349 -12.48 5.95 -9.75
CA GLN A 349 -11.36 6.44 -10.57
C GLN A 349 -10.00 5.86 -10.15
N THR A 350 -9.83 5.50 -8.89
CA THR A 350 -8.59 4.89 -8.36
C THR A 350 -8.41 3.44 -8.81
N LYS A 351 -9.41 2.85 -9.49
CA LYS A 351 -9.42 1.47 -9.98
C LYS A 351 -9.19 0.41 -8.87
N ALA A 352 -9.50 0.76 -7.62
CA ALA A 352 -9.22 -0.08 -6.46
C ALA A 352 -10.06 -1.37 -6.40
N LYS A 353 -11.26 -1.38 -7.03
CA LYS A 353 -12.19 -2.52 -6.99
C LYS A 353 -12.81 -2.80 -8.35
N LEU A 354 -12.70 -4.05 -8.82
CA LEU A 354 -13.29 -4.51 -10.08
C LEU A 354 -14.75 -4.90 -9.89
N GLY A 355 -15.63 -4.36 -10.74
CA GLY A 355 -17.09 -4.56 -10.68
C GLY A 355 -17.67 -5.61 -11.63
N ASN A 356 -16.96 -6.03 -12.67
CA ASN A 356 -17.41 -6.96 -13.71
C ASN A 356 -17.89 -8.30 -13.13
N THR A 357 -19.20 -8.58 -13.12
CA THR A 357 -19.78 -9.80 -12.52
C THR A 357 -19.39 -11.08 -13.26
N GLU A 358 -19.26 -11.02 -14.60
CA GLU A 358 -18.84 -12.12 -15.46
C GLU A 358 -17.44 -12.63 -15.11
N ILE A 359 -16.54 -11.75 -14.66
CA ILE A 359 -15.18 -12.12 -14.26
C ILE A 359 -15.19 -12.96 -12.98
N GLY A 360 -16.08 -12.66 -12.05
CA GLY A 360 -16.26 -13.51 -10.86
C GLY A 360 -16.67 -14.93 -11.22
N THR A 361 -17.52 -15.08 -12.23
CA THR A 361 -17.94 -16.38 -12.74
C THR A 361 -16.79 -17.10 -13.46
N LEU A 362 -16.04 -16.41 -14.31
CA LEU A 362 -14.87 -16.96 -15.00
C LEU A 362 -13.85 -17.50 -14.00
N VAL A 363 -13.42 -16.67 -13.04
CA VAL A 363 -12.44 -17.06 -12.04
C VAL A 363 -12.95 -18.24 -11.19
N ASN A 364 -14.22 -18.23 -10.80
CA ASN A 364 -14.83 -19.33 -10.05
C ASN A 364 -14.84 -20.67 -10.84
N SER A 365 -15.09 -20.63 -12.15
CA SER A 365 -15.01 -21.82 -13.00
C SER A 365 -13.57 -22.31 -13.15
N VAL A 366 -12.66 -21.41 -13.54
CA VAL A 366 -11.24 -21.75 -13.78
C VAL A 366 -10.60 -22.36 -12.53
N VAL A 367 -10.77 -21.73 -11.38
CA VAL A 367 -10.26 -22.25 -10.11
C VAL A 367 -10.96 -23.57 -9.76
N GLY A 368 -12.28 -23.65 -10.00
CA GLY A 368 -13.08 -24.84 -9.75
C GLY A 368 -12.52 -26.07 -10.42
N ASP A 369 -12.29 -25.97 -11.72
CA ASP A 369 -11.88 -27.11 -12.55
C ASP A 369 -10.38 -27.43 -12.40
N LYS A 370 -9.54 -26.39 -12.50
CA LYS A 370 -8.08 -26.57 -12.49
C LYS A 370 -7.53 -26.96 -11.14
N LEU A 371 -8.04 -26.37 -10.04
CA LEU A 371 -7.59 -26.74 -8.70
C LEU A 371 -8.04 -28.15 -8.31
N ALA A 372 -9.26 -28.55 -8.68
CA ALA A 372 -9.73 -29.91 -8.43
C ALA A 372 -8.81 -30.93 -9.13
N THR A 373 -8.48 -30.71 -10.39
CA THR A 373 -7.53 -31.53 -11.14
C THR A 373 -6.15 -31.57 -10.47
N TYR A 374 -5.61 -30.41 -10.09
CA TYR A 374 -4.31 -30.34 -9.43
C TYR A 374 -4.24 -31.16 -8.15
N LEU A 375 -5.27 -31.07 -7.30
CA LEU A 375 -5.32 -31.81 -6.02
C LEU A 375 -5.34 -33.33 -6.25
N GLU A 376 -6.02 -33.82 -7.31
CA GLU A 376 -6.02 -35.24 -7.67
C GLU A 376 -4.65 -35.71 -8.22
N GLU A 377 -4.00 -34.86 -9.02
CA GLU A 377 -2.70 -35.19 -9.63
C GLU A 377 -1.54 -35.09 -8.63
N HIS A 378 -1.68 -34.30 -7.54
CA HIS A 378 -0.62 -34.02 -6.59
C HIS A 378 -1.02 -34.39 -5.13
N PRO A 379 -1.25 -35.68 -4.82
CA PRO A 379 -1.78 -36.09 -3.51
C PRO A 379 -0.88 -35.73 -2.32
N ALA A 380 0.44 -35.63 -2.52
CA ALA A 380 1.36 -35.23 -1.46
C ALA A 380 1.21 -33.74 -1.11
N ALA A 381 1.08 -32.88 -2.11
CA ALA A 381 0.81 -31.46 -1.93
C ALA A 381 -0.59 -31.25 -1.32
N ALA A 382 -1.60 -31.96 -1.85
CA ALA A 382 -2.96 -31.93 -1.31
C ALA A 382 -2.95 -32.28 0.18
N LYS A 383 -2.30 -33.39 0.59
CA LYS A 383 -2.19 -33.77 1.99
C LYS A 383 -1.57 -32.65 2.85
N ALA A 384 -0.46 -32.06 2.43
CA ALA A 384 0.20 -30.99 3.18
C ALA A 384 -0.71 -29.76 3.35
N ILE A 385 -1.43 -29.37 2.28
CA ILE A 385 -2.39 -28.27 2.28
C ILE A 385 -3.55 -28.57 3.25
N PHE A 386 -4.11 -29.79 3.20
CA PHE A 386 -5.21 -30.17 4.10
C PHE A 386 -4.79 -30.32 5.56
N ASP A 387 -3.58 -30.85 5.83
CA ASP A 387 -3.05 -30.92 7.19
C ASP A 387 -2.97 -29.50 7.80
N LYS A 388 -2.58 -28.50 7.00
CA LYS A 388 -2.56 -27.09 7.42
C LYS A 388 -3.97 -26.52 7.62
N ALA A 389 -4.87 -26.69 6.67
CA ALA A 389 -6.25 -26.19 6.76
C ALA A 389 -7.02 -26.81 7.96
N LEU A 390 -6.84 -28.09 8.25
CA LEU A 390 -7.40 -28.75 9.42
C LEU A 390 -6.81 -28.21 10.73
N ALA A 391 -5.51 -27.91 10.74
CA ALA A 391 -4.87 -27.31 11.92
C ALA A 391 -5.40 -25.88 12.16
N ALA A 392 -5.63 -25.10 11.10
CA ALA A 392 -6.25 -23.78 11.14
C ALA A 392 -7.70 -23.86 11.69
N SER A 393 -8.50 -24.79 11.17
CA SER A 393 -9.88 -24.99 11.62
C SER A 393 -9.97 -25.33 13.11
N ARG A 394 -9.10 -26.23 13.60
CA ARG A 394 -9.02 -26.54 15.03
C ARG A 394 -8.63 -25.35 15.89
N ALA A 395 -7.66 -24.57 15.43
CA ALA A 395 -7.22 -23.35 16.13
C ALA A 395 -8.33 -22.29 16.18
N ARG A 396 -9.05 -22.09 15.06
CA ARG A 396 -10.19 -21.16 14.97
C ARG A 396 -11.33 -21.59 15.91
N GLU A 397 -11.64 -22.89 15.97
CA GLU A 397 -12.67 -23.39 16.89
C GLU A 397 -12.26 -23.19 18.36
N ALA A 398 -10.98 -23.43 18.69
CA ALA A 398 -10.45 -23.14 20.01
C ALA A 398 -10.51 -21.63 20.35
N ALA A 399 -10.17 -20.76 19.39
CA ALA A 399 -10.28 -19.33 19.53
C ALA A 399 -11.73 -18.87 19.75
N ARG A 400 -12.69 -19.43 19.01
CA ARG A 400 -14.12 -19.17 19.19
C ARG A 400 -14.59 -19.54 20.60
N LYS A 401 -14.20 -20.72 21.09
CA LYS A 401 -14.53 -21.17 22.45
C LYS A 401 -13.90 -20.24 23.51
N ALA A 402 -12.66 -19.84 23.33
CA ALA A 402 -11.98 -18.89 24.21
C ALA A 402 -12.71 -17.52 24.23
N ARG A 403 -13.08 -17.01 23.06
CA ARG A 403 -13.84 -15.75 22.93
C ARG A 403 -15.20 -15.82 23.61
N GLU A 404 -15.94 -16.91 23.44
CA GLU A 404 -17.25 -17.11 24.13
C GLU A 404 -17.09 -17.12 25.65
N LEU A 405 -16.04 -17.73 26.17
CA LEU A 405 -15.73 -17.75 27.59
C LEU A 405 -15.42 -16.34 28.13
N VAL A 406 -14.62 -15.57 27.40
CA VAL A 406 -14.33 -14.15 27.73
C VAL A 406 -15.61 -13.32 27.67
N ARG A 407 -16.43 -13.48 26.63
CA ARG A 407 -17.71 -12.76 26.47
C ARG A 407 -18.71 -13.12 27.58
N ARG A 408 -18.77 -14.37 28.01
CA ARG A 408 -19.62 -14.80 29.15
C ARG A 408 -19.12 -14.19 30.46
N LYS A 409 -17.82 -14.13 30.70
CA LYS A 409 -17.23 -13.44 31.85
C LYS A 409 -17.55 -11.95 31.84
N SER A 410 -17.40 -11.28 30.71
CA SER A 410 -17.70 -9.85 30.59
C SER A 410 -19.20 -9.52 30.62
N ALA A 411 -20.07 -10.45 30.23
CA ALA A 411 -21.53 -10.27 30.34
C ALA A 411 -22.04 -10.43 31.78
N LEU A 412 -21.31 -11.20 32.61
CA LEU A 412 -21.59 -11.35 34.05
C LEU A 412 -21.00 -10.20 34.87
N GLU A 413 -19.93 -9.58 34.37
CA GLU A 413 -19.30 -8.38 34.97
C GLU A 413 -19.68 -7.16 34.12
N THR A 414 -20.95 -6.70 34.13
CA THR A 414 -21.46 -5.49 33.48
C THR A 414 -20.49 -4.86 32.47
N ALA A 415 -20.80 -4.81 31.20
CA ALA A 415 -20.07 -4.24 30.04
C ALA A 415 -18.91 -3.28 30.39
N SER A 416 -17.90 -3.74 31.15
CA SER A 416 -16.85 -2.89 31.64
C SER A 416 -15.69 -2.86 30.66
N LEU A 417 -15.30 -1.65 30.30
CA LEU A 417 -14.03 -1.35 29.65
C LEU A 417 -12.87 -1.96 30.45
N PRO A 418 -11.71 -2.24 29.82
CA PRO A 418 -10.55 -2.79 30.52
C PRO A 418 -10.26 -2.00 31.80
N GLY A 419 -10.12 -2.67 32.93
CA GLY A 419 -9.99 -2.03 34.25
C GLY A 419 -8.80 -1.06 34.38
N LYS A 420 -7.82 -1.15 33.48
CA LYS A 420 -6.68 -0.22 33.40
C LYS A 420 -6.92 0.98 32.45
N LEU A 421 -7.97 0.97 31.63
CA LEU A 421 -8.29 2.07 30.73
C LEU A 421 -8.79 3.28 31.52
N ALA A 422 -8.06 4.38 31.42
CA ALA A 422 -8.57 5.69 31.82
C ALA A 422 -9.27 6.33 30.62
N ASP A 423 -10.57 6.09 30.46
CA ASP A 423 -11.35 6.57 29.31
C ASP A 423 -11.54 8.09 29.31
N CYS A 424 -11.87 8.66 28.16
CA CYS A 424 -12.22 10.07 28.00
C CYS A 424 -13.74 10.29 28.15
N ARG A 425 -14.13 11.57 28.35
CA ARG A 425 -15.53 11.94 28.55
C ARG A 425 -16.32 12.05 27.25
N SER A 426 -15.68 12.50 26.15
CA SER A 426 -16.34 12.61 24.85
C SER A 426 -16.68 11.22 24.30
N ARG A 427 -17.82 11.13 23.65
CA ARG A 427 -18.28 9.94 22.94
C ARG A 427 -18.24 10.12 21.41
N ASN A 428 -17.78 11.28 20.95
CA ASN A 428 -17.57 11.54 19.53
C ASN A 428 -16.20 10.97 19.09
N PRO A 429 -16.16 9.88 18.32
CA PRO A 429 -14.90 9.27 17.90
C PRO A 429 -13.95 10.24 17.16
N ALA A 430 -14.49 11.17 16.36
CA ALA A 430 -13.70 12.11 15.58
C ALA A 430 -12.83 13.06 16.43
N GLU A 431 -13.20 13.28 17.69
CA GLU A 431 -12.48 14.15 18.63
C GLU A 431 -11.54 13.38 19.56
N THR A 432 -11.73 12.06 19.68
CA THR A 432 -11.11 11.28 20.76
C THR A 432 -9.80 10.61 20.31
N GLU A 433 -8.90 10.47 21.27
CA GLU A 433 -7.57 9.91 21.11
C GLU A 433 -7.29 8.85 22.17
N LEU A 434 -6.74 7.71 21.79
CA LEU A 434 -6.27 6.66 22.69
C LEU A 434 -4.75 6.64 22.71
N TYR A 435 -4.15 6.89 23.87
CA TYR A 435 -2.72 6.66 24.09
C TYR A 435 -2.51 5.26 24.64
N ILE A 436 -1.76 4.45 23.91
CA ILE A 436 -1.27 3.15 24.37
C ILE A 436 0.13 3.40 24.93
N VAL A 437 0.27 3.27 26.25
CA VAL A 437 1.47 3.73 26.99
C VAL A 437 2.21 2.55 27.58
N GLU A 438 3.54 2.56 27.44
CA GLU A 438 4.41 1.56 28.03
C GLU A 438 4.50 1.72 29.55
N GLY A 439 4.07 0.69 30.28
CA GLY A 439 4.21 0.59 31.73
C GLY A 439 3.21 1.42 32.55
N ASP A 440 3.09 1.03 33.82
CA ASP A 440 2.18 1.70 34.76
C ASP A 440 2.74 3.06 35.25
N SER A 441 4.08 3.25 35.27
CA SER A 441 4.71 4.51 35.70
C SER A 441 4.41 5.63 34.70
N ALA A 442 4.76 5.43 33.42
CA ALA A 442 4.44 6.39 32.37
C ALA A 442 2.92 6.56 32.19
N GLY A 443 2.16 5.46 32.36
CA GLY A 443 0.71 5.49 32.38
C GLY A 443 0.13 6.38 33.50
N GLY A 444 0.79 6.44 34.66
CA GLY A 444 0.43 7.33 35.77
C GLY A 444 0.63 8.80 35.41
N SER A 445 1.82 9.16 34.91
CA SER A 445 2.12 10.52 34.45
C SER A 445 1.18 10.95 33.32
N ALA A 446 0.92 10.06 32.34
CA ALA A 446 0.00 10.34 31.23
C ALA A 446 -1.45 10.57 31.71
N LYS A 447 -1.93 9.77 32.68
CA LYS A 447 -3.27 9.98 33.30
C LYS A 447 -3.37 11.33 34.01
N GLY A 448 -2.28 11.75 34.65
CA GLY A 448 -2.22 13.06 35.34
C GLY A 448 -2.16 14.24 34.37
N GLY A 449 -1.43 14.09 33.25
CA GLY A 449 -1.20 15.16 32.28
C GLY A 449 -2.27 15.31 31.19
N ARG A 450 -3.04 14.25 30.91
CA ARG A 450 -4.00 14.22 29.79
C ARG A 450 -5.12 15.25 29.89
N ASN A 451 -5.71 15.60 28.76
CA ASN A 451 -7.03 16.24 28.75
C ASN A 451 -8.13 15.17 28.82
N PRO A 452 -8.82 15.04 30.00
CA PRO A 452 -9.85 14.00 30.20
C PRO A 452 -11.08 14.14 29.31
N LYS A 453 -11.25 15.26 28.61
CA LYS A 453 -12.39 15.47 27.72
C LYS A 453 -12.29 14.54 26.51
N TYR A 454 -11.12 14.43 25.88
CA TYR A 454 -10.95 13.71 24.62
C TYR A 454 -9.78 12.72 24.57
N GLN A 455 -8.92 12.66 25.60
CA GLN A 455 -7.78 11.74 25.65
C GLN A 455 -8.04 10.59 26.62
N ALA A 456 -7.88 9.36 26.13
CA ALA A 456 -7.92 8.12 26.91
C ALA A 456 -6.51 7.54 27.03
N ILE A 457 -6.20 6.87 28.15
CA ILE A 457 -4.91 6.25 28.41
C ILE A 457 -5.11 4.77 28.72
N LEU A 458 -4.41 3.93 27.97
CA LEU A 458 -4.33 2.49 28.20
C LEU A 458 -2.87 2.09 28.47
N PRO A 459 -2.46 1.90 29.72
CA PRO A 459 -1.13 1.40 30.03
C PRO A 459 -1.02 -0.08 29.71
N LEU A 460 0.09 -0.45 29.07
CA LEU A 460 0.47 -1.84 28.82
C LEU A 460 1.46 -2.32 29.88
N TRP A 461 1.44 -3.60 30.19
CA TRP A 461 2.39 -4.19 31.14
C TRP A 461 3.27 -5.24 30.47
N GLY A 462 4.52 -4.87 30.24
CA GLY A 462 5.54 -5.73 29.65
C GLY A 462 5.30 -6.03 28.17
N LYS A 463 6.19 -6.81 27.58
CA LYS A 463 6.18 -7.16 26.15
C LYS A 463 4.92 -7.95 25.79
N MET A 464 4.36 -7.63 24.64
CA MET A 464 3.17 -8.31 24.11
C MET A 464 3.54 -9.56 23.33
N LEU A 465 2.53 -10.36 23.02
CA LEU A 465 2.67 -11.50 22.12
C LEU A 465 3.12 -11.03 20.73
N ASN A 466 4.17 -11.67 20.19
CA ASN A 466 4.51 -11.52 18.78
C ASN A 466 3.49 -12.32 17.95
N VAL A 467 2.55 -11.61 17.34
CA VAL A 467 1.45 -12.23 16.59
C VAL A 467 1.89 -12.79 15.24
N GLU A 468 3.06 -12.43 14.73
CA GLU A 468 3.63 -13.05 13.53
C GLU A 468 3.90 -14.55 13.73
N LYS A 469 4.22 -14.93 14.97
CA LYS A 469 4.53 -16.31 15.38
C LYS A 469 3.37 -17.02 16.10
N ALA A 470 2.18 -16.41 16.10
CA ALA A 470 1.08 -16.89 16.92
C ALA A 470 -0.18 -17.16 16.12
N ARG A 471 -0.81 -18.30 16.37
CA ARG A 471 -2.14 -18.59 15.84
C ARG A 471 -3.21 -17.73 16.51
N LEU A 472 -4.32 -17.58 15.83
CA LEU A 472 -5.44 -16.71 16.21
C LEU A 472 -6.01 -17.05 17.61
N ASP A 473 -6.05 -18.35 17.99
CA ASP A 473 -6.49 -18.78 19.33
C ASP A 473 -5.64 -18.19 20.46
N LYS A 474 -4.31 -18.09 20.26
CA LYS A 474 -3.39 -17.46 21.21
C LYS A 474 -3.56 -15.96 21.26
N VAL A 475 -3.91 -15.33 20.13
CA VAL A 475 -4.18 -13.89 20.07
C VAL A 475 -5.43 -13.56 20.90
N TYR A 476 -6.54 -14.28 20.70
CA TYR A 476 -7.77 -14.09 21.48
C TYR A 476 -7.62 -14.45 22.97
N GLY A 477 -6.76 -15.40 23.28
CA GLY A 477 -6.44 -15.78 24.67
C GLY A 477 -5.44 -14.86 25.36
N ASN A 478 -4.88 -13.85 24.66
CA ASN A 478 -3.82 -13.02 25.20
C ASN A 478 -4.34 -11.87 26.06
N GLU A 479 -4.03 -11.90 27.36
CA GLU A 479 -4.49 -10.92 28.34
C GLU A 479 -3.98 -9.48 28.10
N LYS A 480 -2.92 -9.30 27.27
CA LYS A 480 -2.35 -7.99 26.96
C LYS A 480 -2.91 -7.39 25.67
N LEU A 481 -3.28 -8.21 24.70
CA LEU A 481 -3.87 -7.75 23.44
C LEU A 481 -5.38 -7.47 23.56
N MET A 482 -6.10 -8.31 24.29
CA MET A 482 -7.56 -8.16 24.41
C MET A 482 -8.00 -6.81 25.00
N PRO A 483 -7.32 -6.20 25.98
CA PRO A 483 -7.67 -4.84 26.44
C PRO A 483 -7.60 -3.78 25.34
N ILE A 484 -6.66 -3.91 24.38
CA ILE A 484 -6.56 -2.99 23.22
C ILE A 484 -7.79 -3.17 22.33
N VAL A 485 -8.13 -4.42 21.98
CA VAL A 485 -9.31 -4.75 21.16
C VAL A 485 -10.60 -4.22 21.79
N MET A 486 -10.77 -4.44 23.10
CA MET A 486 -11.94 -3.97 23.85
C MET A 486 -12.00 -2.43 23.94
N ALA A 487 -10.85 -1.76 24.12
CA ALA A 487 -10.78 -0.30 24.16
C ALA A 487 -11.18 0.30 22.81
N LEU A 488 -10.68 -0.26 21.69
CA LEU A 488 -10.98 0.23 20.35
C LEU A 488 -12.43 -0.04 19.92
N GLY A 489 -12.99 -1.18 20.32
CA GLY A 489 -14.37 -1.56 20.01
C GLY A 489 -14.60 -2.15 18.62
N THR A 490 -13.58 -2.21 17.77
CA THR A 490 -13.66 -2.63 16.35
C THR A 490 -13.73 -4.13 16.12
N GLY A 491 -13.38 -4.95 17.13
CA GLY A 491 -13.07 -6.36 16.89
C GLY A 491 -11.71 -6.54 16.20
N ILE A 492 -11.38 -7.78 15.80
CA ILE A 492 -10.15 -8.13 15.05
C ILE A 492 -10.45 -9.18 13.96
N GLY A 493 -9.61 -9.25 12.93
CA GLY A 493 -9.75 -10.22 11.84
C GLY A 493 -11.08 -10.04 11.10
N GLU A 494 -11.84 -11.12 10.92
CA GLU A 494 -13.16 -11.10 10.24
C GLU A 494 -14.23 -10.29 11.00
N ASP A 495 -14.11 -10.17 12.33
CA ASP A 495 -15.03 -9.37 13.15
C ASP A 495 -14.66 -7.87 13.13
N PHE A 496 -13.60 -7.47 12.41
CA PHE A 496 -13.16 -6.08 12.39
C PHE A 496 -14.17 -5.19 11.67
N ASP A 497 -14.62 -4.17 12.37
CA ASP A 497 -15.59 -3.19 11.86
C ASP A 497 -15.13 -1.78 12.23
N LEU A 498 -14.59 -1.07 11.25
CA LEU A 498 -14.05 0.28 11.42
C LEU A 498 -15.12 1.27 11.89
N SER A 499 -16.38 1.07 11.52
CA SER A 499 -17.49 1.96 11.93
C SER A 499 -17.72 1.99 13.44
N LYS A 500 -17.22 0.98 14.16
CA LYS A 500 -17.28 0.88 15.63
C LYS A 500 -16.09 1.48 16.35
N LEU A 501 -15.15 2.08 15.61
CA LEU A 501 -13.95 2.67 16.20
C LEU A 501 -14.32 3.78 17.19
N ARG A 502 -13.79 3.67 18.42
CA ARG A 502 -14.09 4.60 19.50
C ARG A 502 -13.15 5.80 19.56
N TYR A 503 -11.98 5.72 18.95
CA TYR A 503 -10.95 6.76 19.00
C TYR A 503 -10.37 7.00 17.60
N HIS A 504 -10.52 8.22 17.10
CA HIS A 504 -10.00 8.58 15.76
C HIS A 504 -8.47 8.49 15.66
N LYS A 505 -7.76 8.77 16.75
CA LYS A 505 -6.30 8.63 16.80
C LYS A 505 -5.90 7.59 17.85
N ILE A 506 -5.07 6.65 17.42
CA ILE A 506 -4.46 5.63 18.28
C ILE A 506 -2.98 5.96 18.31
N ILE A 507 -2.49 6.40 19.46
CA ILE A 507 -1.15 6.95 19.62
C ILE A 507 -0.32 5.97 20.46
N ILE A 508 0.70 5.38 19.85
CA ILE A 508 1.66 4.52 20.55
C ILE A 508 2.70 5.43 21.20
N MET A 509 2.79 5.35 22.52
CA MET A 509 3.72 6.13 23.34
C MET A 509 4.57 5.18 24.16
N ALA A 510 5.78 4.90 23.68
CA ALA A 510 6.76 4.00 24.25
C ALA A 510 8.07 4.74 24.52
N ASP A 511 8.87 4.23 25.45
CA ASP A 511 10.17 4.76 25.81
C ASP A 511 11.12 4.86 24.59
N ALA A 512 12.10 5.74 24.66
CA ALA A 512 13.06 5.96 23.57
C ALA A 512 14.23 4.95 23.62
N ASP A 513 14.05 3.81 24.27
CA ASP A 513 15.03 2.75 24.38
C ASP A 513 14.74 1.55 23.46
N VAL A 514 15.57 0.50 23.54
CA VAL A 514 15.42 -0.72 22.74
C VAL A 514 14.15 -1.51 23.08
N ASP A 515 13.72 -1.50 24.35
CA ASP A 515 12.52 -2.20 24.79
C ASP A 515 11.25 -1.49 24.31
N GLY A 516 11.22 -0.16 24.41
CA GLY A 516 10.13 0.64 23.84
C GLY A 516 10.03 0.53 22.33
N SER A 517 11.17 0.47 21.64
CA SER A 517 11.21 0.20 20.19
C SER A 517 10.65 -1.18 19.86
N HIS A 518 10.94 -2.20 20.68
CA HIS A 518 10.40 -3.55 20.52
C HIS A 518 8.88 -3.57 20.77
N ILE A 519 8.39 -2.90 21.80
CA ILE A 519 6.94 -2.80 22.07
C ILE A 519 6.22 -2.11 20.91
N ARG A 520 6.81 -1.06 20.38
CA ARG A 520 6.31 -0.32 19.21
C ARG A 520 6.14 -1.23 18.00
N ILE A 521 7.16 -2.03 17.65
CA ILE A 521 7.08 -2.94 16.50
C ILE A 521 6.11 -4.10 16.74
N LEU A 522 5.98 -4.62 17.97
CA LEU A 522 4.98 -5.63 18.31
C LEU A 522 3.55 -5.12 18.11
N LEU A 523 3.28 -3.87 18.53
CA LEU A 523 1.98 -3.21 18.29
C LEU A 523 1.72 -2.99 16.80
N LEU A 524 2.71 -2.51 16.06
CA LEU A 524 2.58 -2.33 14.61
C LEU A 524 2.32 -3.66 13.90
N THR A 525 3.00 -4.74 14.31
CA THR A 525 2.75 -6.10 13.80
C THR A 525 1.30 -6.52 14.06
N PHE A 526 0.80 -6.27 15.28
CA PHE A 526 -0.58 -6.59 15.64
C PHE A 526 -1.60 -5.79 14.82
N PHE A 527 -1.42 -4.48 14.67
CA PHE A 527 -2.31 -3.66 13.86
C PHE A 527 -2.25 -4.05 12.38
N PHE A 528 -1.07 -4.30 11.85
CA PHE A 528 -0.90 -4.73 10.46
C PHE A 528 -1.59 -6.07 10.17
N ARG A 529 -1.46 -7.06 11.06
CA ARG A 529 -2.01 -8.42 10.85
C ARG A 529 -3.51 -8.52 11.10
N PHE A 530 -4.04 -7.78 12.08
CA PHE A 530 -5.41 -8.00 12.57
C PHE A 530 -6.33 -6.79 12.47
N MET A 531 -5.80 -5.59 12.23
CA MET A 531 -6.54 -4.33 12.17
C MET A 531 -5.99 -3.40 11.08
N ARG A 532 -5.62 -3.97 9.95
CA ARG A 532 -4.93 -3.29 8.86
C ARG A 532 -5.64 -2.01 8.38
N PRO A 533 -6.99 -1.94 8.27
CA PRO A 533 -7.68 -0.71 7.88
C PRO A 533 -7.38 0.49 8.79
N LEU A 534 -6.99 0.28 10.06
CA LEU A 534 -6.56 1.39 10.94
C LEU A 534 -5.28 2.07 10.45
N ILE A 535 -4.39 1.35 9.78
CA ILE A 535 -3.17 1.91 9.19
C ILE A 535 -3.51 2.59 7.87
N GLU A 536 -4.30 1.94 7.02
CA GLU A 536 -4.70 2.42 5.69
C GLU A 536 -5.46 3.75 5.78
N GLU A 537 -6.42 3.85 6.71
CA GLU A 537 -7.19 5.08 6.97
C GLU A 537 -6.42 6.10 7.84
N GLY A 538 -5.23 5.74 8.33
CA GLY A 538 -4.31 6.64 9.01
C GLY A 538 -4.70 6.99 10.44
N HIS A 539 -5.24 6.04 11.17
CA HIS A 539 -5.59 6.18 12.58
C HIS A 539 -4.42 5.92 13.54
N ILE A 540 -3.31 5.32 13.06
CA ILE A 540 -2.17 4.93 13.90
C ILE A 540 -1.08 6.00 13.89
N PHE A 541 -0.63 6.40 15.07
CA PHE A 541 0.41 7.40 15.26
C PHE A 541 1.47 6.92 16.26
N LEU A 542 2.71 7.40 16.08
CA LEU A 542 3.80 7.24 17.03
C LEU A 542 4.07 8.58 17.69
N ALA A 543 3.97 8.64 19.00
CA ALA A 543 4.38 9.81 19.76
C ALA A 543 5.91 9.99 19.69
N GLN A 544 6.36 11.22 19.60
CA GLN A 544 7.77 11.59 19.61
C GLN A 544 8.05 12.43 20.87
N PRO A 545 8.34 11.82 22.04
CA PRO A 545 8.77 12.55 23.21
C PRO A 545 10.16 13.15 23.00
N PRO A 546 10.53 14.23 23.72
CA PRO A 546 11.86 14.79 23.65
C PRO A 546 12.89 13.82 24.25
N LEU A 547 14.09 13.81 23.69
CA LEU A 547 15.22 13.04 24.19
C LEU A 547 15.98 13.78 25.29
N TYR A 548 16.00 15.12 25.24
CA TYR A 548 16.75 15.97 26.16
C TYR A 548 15.92 17.11 26.69
N ARG A 549 16.18 17.46 27.96
CA ARG A 549 15.76 18.70 28.59
C ARG A 549 16.98 19.53 28.95
N LEU A 550 17.05 20.75 28.44
CA LEU A 550 18.06 21.74 28.79
C LEU A 550 17.44 22.75 29.73
N THR A 551 18.10 23.09 30.82
CA THR A 551 17.58 24.05 31.81
C THR A 551 18.51 25.23 31.91
N LYS A 552 17.96 26.45 31.67
CA LYS A 552 18.67 27.73 31.88
C LYS A 552 17.74 28.69 32.59
N ASN A 553 18.23 29.32 33.66
CA ASN A 553 17.46 30.30 34.44
C ASN A 553 16.05 29.84 34.86
N LYS A 554 15.91 28.56 35.25
CA LYS A 554 14.62 27.89 35.59
C LYS A 554 13.67 27.72 34.38
N GLN A 555 14.08 28.01 33.20
CA GLN A 555 13.36 27.79 31.95
C GLN A 555 13.80 26.48 31.32
N HIS A 556 12.84 25.68 30.82
CA HIS A 556 13.11 24.38 30.21
C HIS A 556 13.00 24.50 28.69
N TYR A 557 13.96 23.91 28.00
CA TYR A 557 14.02 23.76 26.56
C TYR A 557 14.13 22.27 26.22
N TYR A 558 13.44 21.82 25.20
CA TYR A 558 13.38 20.41 24.85
C TYR A 558 14.02 20.18 23.49
N ALA A 559 14.82 19.12 23.38
CA ALA A 559 15.41 18.68 22.12
C ALA A 559 15.00 17.25 21.80
N TYR A 560 14.65 17.02 20.53
CA TYR A 560 14.15 15.75 20.01
C TYR A 560 15.22 14.97 19.21
N SER A 561 16.42 15.54 19.04
CA SER A 561 17.58 14.92 18.43
C SER A 561 18.86 15.46 19.01
N ASP A 562 19.99 14.75 18.79
CA ASP A 562 21.32 15.21 19.18
C ASP A 562 21.68 16.53 18.49
N ALA A 563 21.38 16.64 17.19
CA ALA A 563 21.62 17.88 16.42
C ALA A 563 20.89 19.08 17.03
N GLN A 564 19.63 18.91 17.38
CA GLN A 564 18.82 19.97 18.00
C GLN A 564 19.32 20.33 19.42
N ARG A 565 19.79 19.33 20.19
CA ARG A 565 20.47 19.57 21.48
C ARG A 565 21.69 20.45 21.28
N ASP A 566 22.55 20.12 20.32
CA ASP A 566 23.80 20.83 20.08
C ASP A 566 23.57 22.25 19.57
N GLU A 567 22.52 22.49 18.77
CA GLU A 567 22.08 23.83 18.37
C GLU A 567 21.62 24.65 19.57
N LEU A 568 20.73 24.08 20.41
CA LEU A 568 20.26 24.74 21.63
C LEU A 568 21.42 25.03 22.60
N MET A 569 22.40 24.15 22.70
CA MET A 569 23.59 24.39 23.53
C MET A 569 24.42 25.57 23.00
N LYS A 570 24.58 25.71 21.69
CA LYS A 570 25.28 26.87 21.09
C LYS A 570 24.54 28.18 21.35
N GLU A 571 23.20 28.16 21.25
CA GLU A 571 22.35 29.32 21.44
C GLU A 571 22.22 29.74 22.91
N LEU A 572 22.03 28.78 23.79
CA LEU A 572 21.78 29.01 25.20
C LEU A 572 23.07 29.16 26.02
N GLY A 573 24.20 28.62 25.55
CA GLY A 573 25.45 28.57 26.29
C GLY A 573 25.39 27.52 27.42
N GLN A 574 26.01 27.85 28.60
CA GLN A 574 26.07 26.90 29.71
C GLN A 574 24.66 26.60 30.25
N THR A 575 24.25 25.34 30.15
CA THR A 575 22.93 24.80 30.55
C THR A 575 23.11 23.49 31.32
N ASP A 576 22.15 23.19 32.19
CA ASP A 576 22.02 21.85 32.77
C ASP A 576 21.24 20.95 31.82
N ILE A 577 21.81 19.79 31.46
CA ILE A 577 21.25 18.87 30.48
C ILE A 577 20.82 17.58 31.16
N GLN A 578 19.57 17.22 31.00
CA GLN A 578 19.04 15.92 31.38
C GLN A 578 18.66 15.14 30.11
N ARG A 579 19.19 13.92 29.94
CA ARG A 579 18.71 12.96 28.95
C ARG A 579 17.59 12.13 29.56
N TYR A 580 16.45 12.07 28.89
CA TYR A 580 15.36 11.17 29.27
C TYR A 580 15.65 9.77 28.76
N LYS A 581 15.64 8.77 29.64
CA LYS A 581 15.75 7.36 29.29
C LYS A 581 14.40 6.71 29.09
N GLY A 582 13.38 7.23 29.75
CA GLY A 582 12.02 6.74 29.61
C GLY A 582 10.97 7.78 29.99
N LEU A 583 9.74 7.57 29.56
CA LEU A 583 8.57 8.44 29.82
C LEU A 583 8.23 8.54 31.30
N GLY A 584 8.60 7.52 32.09
CA GLY A 584 8.42 7.51 33.54
C GLY A 584 9.27 8.54 34.29
N GLU A 585 10.29 9.13 33.66
CA GLU A 585 11.12 10.20 34.21
C GLU A 585 10.48 11.59 34.05
N MET A 586 9.43 11.68 33.22
CA MET A 586 8.68 12.91 32.97
C MET A 586 7.53 13.04 33.95
N ASP A 587 7.37 14.21 34.54
CA ASP A 587 6.15 14.52 35.31
C ASP A 587 4.96 14.78 34.37
N ALA A 588 3.76 14.85 34.92
CA ALA A 588 2.52 14.98 34.19
C ALA A 588 2.46 16.27 33.34
N GLN A 589 3.05 17.37 33.82
CA GLN A 589 3.05 18.65 33.11
C GLN A 589 4.05 18.61 31.93
N GLN A 590 5.23 18.08 32.14
CA GLN A 590 6.24 17.93 31.09
C GLN A 590 5.72 17.04 29.97
N LEU A 591 5.07 15.93 30.32
CA LEU A 591 4.48 15.00 29.34
C LEU A 591 3.34 15.65 28.55
N TRP A 592 2.52 16.47 29.20
CA TRP A 592 1.50 17.26 28.53
C TRP A 592 2.12 18.24 27.53
N GLU A 593 3.03 19.10 28.00
CA GLU A 593 3.60 20.19 27.20
C GLU A 593 4.37 19.71 25.97
N THR A 594 5.03 18.55 26.05
CA THR A 594 5.93 18.07 25.00
C THR A 594 5.32 16.99 24.10
N THR A 595 4.39 16.16 24.62
CA THR A 595 4.00 14.92 23.95
C THR A 595 2.50 14.75 23.79
N MET A 596 1.68 15.36 24.66
CA MET A 596 0.23 15.11 24.65
C MET A 596 -0.61 16.31 24.21
N ASN A 597 -0.11 17.54 24.37
CA ASN A 597 -0.83 18.76 23.95
C ASN A 597 -0.91 18.82 22.41
N PRO A 598 -2.12 18.87 21.83
CA PRO A 598 -2.30 18.92 20.37
C PRO A 598 -1.59 20.07 19.66
N GLU A 599 -1.33 21.18 20.36
CA GLU A 599 -0.69 22.38 19.79
C GLU A 599 0.83 22.28 19.70
N THR A 600 1.47 21.49 20.58
CA THR A 600 2.93 21.45 20.72
C THR A 600 3.57 20.10 20.46
N ARG A 601 2.79 19.02 20.54
CA ARG A 601 3.29 17.64 20.37
C ARG A 601 3.76 17.34 18.96
N ILE A 602 4.78 16.50 18.88
CA ILE A 602 5.24 15.92 17.62
C ILE A 602 4.76 14.48 17.54
N MET A 603 4.12 14.11 16.43
CA MET A 603 3.66 12.75 16.15
C MET A 603 4.01 12.37 14.73
N LYS A 604 4.40 11.11 14.55
CA LYS A 604 4.60 10.50 13.23
C LYS A 604 3.40 9.62 12.89
N ARG A 605 2.68 9.94 11.83
CA ARG A 605 1.61 9.07 11.31
C ARG A 605 2.24 7.83 10.69
N VAL A 606 1.68 6.67 10.98
CA VAL A 606 2.08 5.42 10.34
C VAL A 606 1.35 5.30 9.01
N ASN A 607 2.11 5.25 7.93
CA ASN A 607 1.58 5.05 6.58
C ASN A 607 2.04 3.69 6.07
N MET A 608 1.22 3.08 5.25
CA MET A 608 1.56 1.87 4.52
C MET A 608 1.44 2.19 3.03
N GLU A 609 2.58 2.25 2.36
CA GLU A 609 2.62 2.52 0.93
C GLU A 609 2.36 1.24 0.12
N ASP A 610 2.77 0.11 0.67
CA ASP A 610 2.64 -1.21 0.07
C ASP A 610 2.50 -2.33 1.09
N ALA A 611 1.47 -3.14 0.89
CA ALA A 611 1.18 -4.28 1.74
C ALA A 611 2.17 -5.42 1.56
N THR A 612 2.66 -5.65 0.35
CA THR A 612 3.60 -6.75 0.05
C THR A 612 4.95 -6.49 0.70
N THR A 613 5.47 -5.27 0.57
CA THR A 613 6.73 -4.87 1.23
C THR A 613 6.59 -4.91 2.75
N ALA A 614 5.46 -4.42 3.28
CA ALA A 614 5.19 -4.49 4.72
C ALA A 614 5.12 -5.95 5.21
N ASP A 615 4.44 -6.84 4.48
CA ASP A 615 4.39 -8.28 4.77
C ASP A 615 5.79 -8.89 4.81
N ALA A 616 6.61 -8.62 3.80
CA ALA A 616 7.99 -9.12 3.74
C ALA A 616 8.83 -8.62 4.93
N VAL A 617 8.75 -7.34 5.26
CA VAL A 617 9.49 -6.75 6.39
C VAL A 617 9.03 -7.36 7.72
N PHE A 618 7.73 -7.49 7.96
CA PHE A 618 7.24 -8.13 9.19
C PHE A 618 7.63 -9.62 9.25
N THR A 619 7.57 -10.34 8.13
CA THR A 619 7.99 -11.75 8.06
C THR A 619 9.48 -11.91 8.37
N VAL A 620 10.35 -11.04 7.84
CA VAL A 620 11.80 -11.06 8.10
C VAL A 620 12.10 -10.68 9.55
N LEU A 621 11.57 -9.55 10.02
CA LEU A 621 11.93 -9.00 11.32
C LEU A 621 11.25 -9.73 12.48
N MET A 622 10.01 -10.17 12.32
CA MET A 622 9.17 -10.71 13.39
C MET A 622 8.90 -12.21 13.24
N GLY A 623 9.18 -12.81 12.08
CA GLY A 623 8.99 -14.24 11.81
C GLY A 623 9.95 -15.17 12.57
N ASP A 624 9.80 -16.48 12.39
CA ASP A 624 10.59 -17.50 13.11
C ASP A 624 12.00 -17.68 12.57
N ARG A 625 12.23 -17.41 11.27
CA ARG A 625 13.54 -17.58 10.64
C ARG A 625 14.54 -16.54 11.12
N VAL A 626 15.71 -17.03 11.58
CA VAL A 626 16.76 -16.16 12.12
C VAL A 626 17.65 -15.61 11.02
N GLU A 627 17.95 -16.42 9.99
CA GLU A 627 18.93 -16.08 8.96
C GLU A 627 18.53 -14.86 8.11
N PRO A 628 17.30 -14.74 7.58
CA PRO A 628 16.86 -13.55 6.87
C PRO A 628 16.95 -12.28 7.71
N ARG A 629 16.64 -12.39 9.01
CA ARG A 629 16.76 -11.27 9.96
C ARG A 629 18.20 -10.86 10.17
N ARG A 630 19.13 -11.83 10.31
CA ARG A 630 20.57 -11.57 10.45
C ARG A 630 21.09 -10.85 9.21
N GLN A 631 20.75 -11.32 8.02
CA GLN A 631 21.14 -10.72 6.75
C GLN A 631 20.61 -9.29 6.65
N TYR A 632 19.34 -9.07 6.93
CA TYR A 632 18.72 -7.74 6.95
C TYR A 632 19.46 -6.77 7.89
N ILE A 633 19.80 -7.22 9.10
CA ILE A 633 20.55 -6.41 10.07
C ILE A 633 21.94 -6.07 9.53
N GLN A 634 22.65 -7.03 8.92
CA GLN A 634 23.99 -6.80 8.36
C GLN A 634 23.97 -5.81 7.20
N GLU A 635 23.02 -5.92 6.30
CA GLU A 635 22.86 -5.04 5.14
C GLU A 635 22.52 -3.60 5.55
N ASN A 636 21.74 -3.43 6.62
CA ASN A 636 21.25 -2.13 7.10
C ASN A 636 22.09 -1.54 8.24
N ALA A 637 23.09 -2.26 8.77
CA ALA A 637 23.92 -1.79 9.88
C ALA A 637 24.66 -0.46 9.59
N LYS A 638 24.98 -0.21 8.32
CA LYS A 638 25.64 1.04 7.87
C LYS A 638 24.79 2.31 8.02
N TYR A 639 23.47 2.16 8.19
CA TYR A 639 22.54 3.28 8.38
C TYR A 639 22.25 3.58 9.85
N THR A 640 22.89 2.85 10.77
CA THR A 640 22.66 3.00 12.21
C THR A 640 23.81 3.79 12.81
N ASP A 641 23.58 5.08 13.09
CA ASP A 641 24.59 5.99 13.64
C ASP A 641 24.82 5.82 15.15
N ASN A 642 23.85 5.29 15.89
CA ASN A 642 23.95 5.10 17.34
C ASN A 642 23.34 3.75 17.76
N ILE A 643 24.20 2.81 18.14
CA ILE A 643 23.81 1.62 18.87
C ILE A 643 23.95 1.96 20.36
N ASP A 644 22.84 2.11 21.08
CA ASP A 644 22.83 2.16 22.54
C ASP A 644 23.29 0.77 23.06
N VAL A 645 24.54 0.64 23.46
CA VAL A 645 25.14 -0.56 24.05
C VAL A 645 25.07 -0.43 25.56
#